data_37d22e4ee91f5759ed729af4124973b0
#
_entry.id   37d22e4ee91f5759ed729af4124973b0
#
_cell.length_a   1.000
_cell.length_b   1.000
_cell.length_c   1.000
_cell.angle_alpha   90.00
_cell.angle_beta   90.00
_cell.angle_gamma   90.00
#
_symmetry.space_group_name_H-M   'P 1'
#
loop_
_entity.id
_entity.type
_entity.pdbx_description
1 polymer ?
#
loop_
_entity_poly.entity_id
_entity_poly.type
_entity_poly.pdbx_seq_one_letter_code
_entity_poly.pdbx_strand_id
1 'polypeptide(L)'
;MAMRQSAVLDLSRLFLGFARFHKTLASSCSRGDHHHLLPVTKPIPLLSDQKRIVEKLWKEFFADPSQWWDHRPEKGNVRYPDFKHKKTQEALWLNGSFTPQWVEAKLAAMAPGTVQLSNFQWNVKLARYVKSGHYEKTLELFEQMLQEGMFPDKFTFVPVLNACASLQALDKGRSIHAQILTSGFESDVYMGNSLVDMYSKCGSIDDAWRVFNKMPTRGAVAWSAIILGHVKCGQGHKALALSRQMQQEGVDPDPVTFVGILNACASVAALEEGRNVHDHIIRSGCESNVFVGSSLIDMYTKCGKLEEAQRVFDRMLIRNVVSWNAMIVGHVKCGYGQKALEIYQQMQVEGVEPNAFTFVAILNACASVGELEEGRRVHKQIIHSGCESDIFISNSLIDMYSKCGCIEDSWRVFSTMRIRDVFAWSAMILGYVKHGQGAKALELFRQMQLERVKPDPVIFVAVLNACASVMALPEGKRIHDQIIQNGCESEIFVASSLVDMYAKCGSIEDARRVFDRMCTRNVVAWNAMILGHVKCGQGQKALTLFQQMQQEGVQPDAATFVGALNACASVVALEEGQHVHKQIIENGFQSDISVSSSLIDMYAKCGSIEDAQNVFNGMATRNVVSWTAMLGCYAMHGHGKEALGHFEQMCQEEVEMDQVTFVALLSACSHAGLVDEGWRYFESMGLVHSISATVEHYACMVDLLGRAGHLQEAEDFINTMSFKPSASVWRALLCACRNHGNMEMGESIAKKLLALDPGNATIDLSLSNIYAATGKCELSADSQQPRLERAL
;
A
#
# COMPACT_ATOMS: atom_id res chain seq x y z
N MET A 1 1.04 4.44 -10.10
CA MET A 1 2.31 3.71 -10.27
C MET A 1 3.26 3.88 -9.08
N ALA A 2 3.42 5.06 -8.50
CA ALA A 2 4.30 5.30 -7.34
C ALA A 2 3.90 4.53 -6.06
N MET A 3 2.62 4.31 -5.80
CA MET A 3 2.17 3.45 -4.69
C MET A 3 2.51 1.96 -4.84
N ARG A 4 2.87 1.49 -6.05
CA ARG A 4 3.27 0.09 -6.28
C ARG A 4 4.71 -0.21 -5.83
N GLN A 5 5.60 0.78 -5.77
CA GLN A 5 7.00 0.56 -5.39
C GLN A 5 7.22 0.59 -3.86
N SER A 6 6.46 1.38 -3.10
CA SER A 6 6.56 1.42 -1.64
C SER A 6 6.12 0.10 -0.98
N ALA A 7 5.04 -0.52 -1.48
CA ALA A 7 4.57 -1.81 -0.97
C ALA A 7 5.53 -2.99 -1.25
N VAL A 8 6.42 -2.86 -2.24
CA VAL A 8 7.40 -3.90 -2.60
C VAL A 8 8.60 -3.93 -1.65
N LEU A 9 8.99 -2.78 -1.09
CA LEU A 9 10.11 -2.71 -0.13
C LEU A 9 9.76 -3.26 1.25
N ASP A 10 8.50 -3.14 1.70
CA ASP A 10 8.09 -3.62 3.02
C ASP A 10 7.82 -5.13 3.09
N LEU A 11 7.41 -5.75 1.98
CA LEU A 11 7.23 -7.20 1.93
C LEU A 11 8.55 -7.98 1.98
N SER A 12 9.67 -7.38 1.57
CA SER A 12 11.00 -8.00 1.71
C SER A 12 11.45 -8.10 3.16
N ARG A 13 11.00 -7.18 4.05
CA ARG A 13 11.23 -7.27 5.51
C ARG A 13 10.38 -8.33 6.20
N LEU A 14 9.17 -8.59 5.70
CA LEU A 14 8.30 -9.67 6.19
C LEU A 14 8.87 -11.06 5.86
N PHE A 15 9.57 -11.23 4.73
CA PHE A 15 10.23 -12.49 4.38
C PHE A 15 11.40 -12.87 5.30
N LEU A 16 12.02 -11.91 5.99
CA LEU A 16 13.06 -12.18 6.99
C LEU A 16 12.53 -12.86 8.27
N GLY A 17 11.23 -12.77 8.53
CA GLY A 17 10.55 -13.55 9.58
C GLY A 17 10.37 -15.03 9.24
N PHE A 18 10.33 -15.38 7.96
CA PHE A 18 10.04 -16.74 7.48
C PHE A 18 11.14 -17.78 7.84
N ALA A 19 12.39 -17.35 7.90
CA ALA A 19 13.50 -18.24 8.29
C ALA A 19 13.43 -18.71 9.75
N ARG A 20 12.67 -18.03 10.62
CA ARG A 20 12.47 -18.41 12.02
C ARG A 20 11.44 -19.52 12.21
N PHE A 21 10.44 -19.63 11.33
CA PHE A 21 9.35 -20.60 11.48
C PHE A 21 9.70 -22.01 10.95
N HIS A 22 10.66 -22.11 10.02
CA HIS A 22 11.00 -23.37 9.36
C HIS A 22 11.74 -24.41 10.25
N LYS A 23 12.27 -24.00 11.41
CA LYS A 23 13.00 -24.95 12.28
C LYS A 23 12.12 -25.80 13.20
N THR A 24 10.86 -25.45 13.40
CA THR A 24 9.99 -26.16 14.37
C THR A 24 9.27 -27.38 13.76
N LEU A 25 9.14 -27.45 12.45
CA LEU A 25 8.36 -28.51 11.77
C LEU A 25 9.20 -29.65 11.14
N ALA A 26 10.51 -29.49 11.01
CA ALA A 26 11.37 -30.50 10.37
C ALA A 26 11.71 -31.71 11.26
N SER A 27 11.23 -31.76 12.51
CA SER A 27 11.58 -32.83 13.46
C SER A 27 10.52 -33.93 13.66
N SER A 28 9.39 -33.87 12.95
CA SER A 28 8.29 -34.83 13.18
C SER A 28 8.00 -35.84 12.06
N CYS A 29 8.73 -35.81 10.95
CA CYS A 29 8.51 -36.77 9.85
C CYS A 29 9.81 -37.42 9.38
N SER A 30 10.27 -38.44 10.09
CA SER A 30 11.06 -39.51 9.49
C SER A 30 10.97 -40.78 10.33
N ARG A 31 10.09 -41.66 9.96
CA ARG A 31 10.23 -43.10 9.99
C ARG A 31 8.95 -43.78 9.52
N GLY A 32 8.93 -44.11 8.26
CA GLY A 32 8.14 -45.23 7.79
C GLY A 32 9.13 -46.39 7.65
N ASP A 33 8.85 -47.50 8.24
CA ASP A 33 9.42 -48.78 7.82
C ASP A 33 8.43 -49.93 8.06
N HIS A 34 8.50 -50.87 7.14
CA HIS A 34 7.59 -51.93 6.76
C HIS A 34 7.28 -52.99 7.81
N HIS A 35 6.08 -53.53 7.67
CA HIS A 35 5.50 -54.84 7.94
C HIS A 35 6.43 -55.93 8.53
N HIS A 36 5.99 -56.46 9.69
CA HIS A 36 5.76 -57.93 9.85
C HIS A 36 4.75 -58.18 10.98
N LEU A 37 3.71 -58.93 10.63
CA LEU A 37 2.68 -59.47 11.52
C LEU A 37 3.27 -60.56 12.42
N LEU A 38 2.97 -60.56 13.73
CA LEU A 38 2.64 -61.70 14.64
C LEU A 38 2.54 -61.21 16.10
N PRO A 39 2.05 -61.97 17.13
CA PRO A 39 0.64 -61.87 17.57
C PRO A 39 0.45 -61.20 18.95
N VAL A 40 -0.83 -60.88 19.21
CA VAL A 40 -1.44 -60.45 20.48
C VAL A 40 -0.69 -60.78 21.76
N THR A 41 -0.26 -59.74 22.53
CA THR A 41 -0.26 -59.76 24.01
C THR A 41 -0.13 -58.37 24.59
N LYS A 42 -1.13 -57.99 25.41
CA LYS A 42 -1.22 -56.90 26.39
C LYS A 42 -1.41 -55.46 25.85
N PRO A 43 -2.35 -54.71 26.43
CA PRO A 43 -2.62 -53.32 26.05
C PRO A 43 -1.39 -52.47 26.36
N ILE A 44 -1.01 -51.64 25.37
CA ILE A 44 0.03 -50.63 25.52
C ILE A 44 -0.50 -49.62 26.55
N PRO A 45 0.21 -49.35 27.66
CA PRO A 45 -0.21 -48.38 28.66
C PRO A 45 -0.29 -46.96 28.02
N LEU A 46 -1.31 -46.20 28.38
CA LEU A 46 -1.49 -44.81 27.97
C LEU A 46 -0.22 -43.99 28.30
N LEU A 47 0.08 -42.96 27.54
CA LEU A 47 1.25 -42.09 27.73
C LEU A 47 1.41 -41.56 29.17
N SER A 48 0.29 -41.35 29.88
CA SER A 48 0.21 -41.02 31.30
C SER A 48 0.75 -42.10 32.22
N ASP A 49 0.52 -43.36 31.88
CA ASP A 49 0.96 -44.50 32.70
C ASP A 49 2.46 -44.80 32.54
N GLN A 50 3.00 -44.62 31.33
CA GLN A 50 4.45 -44.72 31.09
C GLN A 50 5.21 -43.64 31.86
N LYS A 51 4.73 -42.42 31.93
CA LYS A 51 5.34 -41.34 32.71
C LYS A 51 5.34 -41.65 34.22
N ARG A 52 4.21 -42.19 34.72
CA ARG A 52 4.11 -42.64 36.13
C ARG A 52 5.03 -43.79 36.46
N ILE A 53 5.19 -44.79 35.57
CA ILE A 53 6.09 -45.93 35.77
C ILE A 53 7.55 -45.44 35.85
N VAL A 54 7.99 -44.62 34.92
CA VAL A 54 9.34 -44.07 34.90
C VAL A 54 9.62 -43.21 36.14
N GLU A 55 8.67 -42.40 36.58
CA GLU A 55 8.79 -41.59 37.79
C GLU A 55 8.92 -42.47 39.07
N LYS A 56 8.17 -43.59 39.10
CA LYS A 56 8.25 -44.57 40.20
C LYS A 56 9.61 -45.25 40.26
N LEU A 57 10.14 -45.71 39.11
CA LEU A 57 11.46 -46.33 39.01
C LEU A 57 12.58 -45.38 39.45
N TRP A 58 12.49 -44.06 39.08
CA TRP A 58 13.44 -43.07 39.58
C TRP A 58 13.36 -42.86 41.11
N LYS A 59 12.15 -42.91 41.68
CA LYS A 59 11.99 -42.89 43.16
C LYS A 59 12.59 -44.10 43.85
N GLU A 60 12.42 -45.32 43.28
CA GLU A 60 13.01 -46.55 43.75
C GLU A 60 14.55 -46.53 43.66
N PHE A 61 15.10 -46.01 42.54
CA PHE A 61 16.53 -45.80 42.38
C PHE A 61 17.12 -44.91 43.51
N PHE A 62 16.46 -43.79 43.79
CA PHE A 62 16.96 -42.88 44.85
C PHE A 62 16.70 -43.37 46.26
N ALA A 63 15.82 -44.37 46.47
CA ALA A 63 15.57 -44.97 47.75
C ALA A 63 16.69 -46.01 48.11
N ASP A 64 17.13 -46.78 47.13
CA ASP A 64 18.26 -47.71 47.28
C ASP A 64 19.08 -47.87 46.01
N PRO A 65 20.05 -46.97 45.76
CA PRO A 65 20.91 -47.02 44.57
C PRO A 65 21.77 -48.28 44.49
N SER A 66 21.99 -48.95 45.58
CA SER A 66 22.87 -50.18 45.65
C SER A 66 22.22 -51.32 44.85
N GLN A 67 20.94 -51.37 44.63
CA GLN A 67 20.21 -52.35 43.86
C GLN A 67 20.32 -52.17 42.32
N TRP A 68 21.00 -51.11 41.88
CA TRP A 68 21.12 -50.74 40.47
C TRP A 68 22.59 -50.85 40.02
N TRP A 69 22.80 -51.25 38.77
CA TRP A 69 24.08 -51.10 38.11
C TRP A 69 24.18 -49.73 37.48
N ASP A 70 25.29 -49.08 37.70
CA ASP A 70 25.61 -47.79 37.03
C ASP A 70 26.46 -48.10 35.80
N HIS A 71 25.87 -47.89 34.59
CA HIS A 71 26.56 -48.13 33.32
C HIS A 71 27.10 -46.83 32.70
N ARG A 72 26.97 -45.69 33.36
CA ARG A 72 27.47 -44.40 32.85
C ARG A 72 28.96 -44.36 32.53
N PRO A 73 29.85 -44.99 33.36
CA PRO A 73 31.29 -44.97 33.09
C PRO A 73 31.73 -45.82 31.90
N GLU A 74 30.96 -46.84 31.51
CA GLU A 74 31.31 -47.81 30.46
C GLU A 74 30.48 -47.68 29.19
N LYS A 75 29.71 -46.60 29.06
CA LYS A 75 28.71 -46.44 28.00
C LYS A 75 29.33 -46.15 26.63
N GLY A 76 29.71 -47.19 25.92
CA GLY A 76 30.16 -47.10 24.52
C GLY A 76 29.05 -46.95 23.48
N ASN A 77 27.74 -47.05 23.84
CA ASN A 77 26.61 -46.99 22.91
C ASN A 77 25.37 -46.34 23.54
N VAL A 78 24.76 -45.38 22.83
CA VAL A 78 23.59 -44.64 23.31
C VAL A 78 22.35 -45.50 23.57
N ARG A 79 22.33 -46.75 23.09
CA ARG A 79 21.23 -47.71 23.27
C ARG A 79 21.21 -48.42 24.61
N TYR A 80 22.28 -48.30 25.42
CA TYR A 80 22.30 -48.88 26.76
C TYR A 80 21.73 -47.93 27.80
N PRO A 81 20.98 -48.49 28.82
CA PRO A 81 20.45 -47.66 29.91
C PRO A 81 21.56 -47.08 30.77
N ASP A 82 21.32 -45.92 31.40
CA ASP A 82 22.27 -45.30 32.34
C ASP A 82 22.34 -46.08 33.67
N PHE A 83 21.19 -46.62 34.10
CA PHE A 83 21.07 -47.48 35.27
C PHE A 83 20.18 -48.68 34.96
N LYS A 84 20.52 -49.83 35.51
CA LYS A 84 19.75 -51.08 35.35
C LYS A 84 19.58 -51.77 36.68
N HIS A 85 18.34 -52.14 37.03
CA HIS A 85 18.04 -52.80 38.29
C HIS A 85 18.54 -54.25 38.31
N LYS A 86 19.26 -54.65 39.37
CA LYS A 86 19.94 -55.92 39.44
C LYS A 86 19.04 -57.18 39.41
N LYS A 87 17.82 -57.05 39.98
CA LYS A 87 16.86 -58.17 40.07
C LYS A 87 15.77 -58.08 38.97
N THR A 88 15.16 -56.91 38.77
CA THR A 88 14.00 -56.77 37.85
C THR A 88 14.43 -56.52 36.41
N GLN A 89 15.72 -56.20 36.18
CA GLN A 89 16.27 -55.84 34.86
C GLN A 89 15.62 -54.58 34.24
N GLU A 90 14.86 -53.84 35.03
CA GLU A 90 14.30 -52.59 34.61
C GLU A 90 15.36 -51.52 34.36
N ALA A 91 15.14 -50.62 33.41
CA ALA A 91 16.16 -49.74 32.87
C ALA A 91 15.76 -48.29 33.01
N LEU A 92 16.70 -47.44 33.40
CA LEU A 92 16.53 -45.98 33.48
C LEU A 92 17.54 -45.27 32.59
N TRP A 93 17.06 -44.24 31.85
CA TRP A 93 17.84 -43.38 30.97
C TRP A 93 17.77 -41.96 31.46
N LEU A 94 18.91 -41.30 31.63
CA LEU A 94 18.95 -39.87 31.99
C LEU A 94 18.32 -38.99 30.90
N ASN A 95 18.45 -39.38 29.62
CA ASN A 95 17.91 -38.68 28.46
C ASN A 95 16.62 -39.30 27.95
N GLY A 96 15.91 -40.09 28.77
CA GLY A 96 14.61 -40.68 28.38
C GLY A 96 13.51 -39.62 28.26
N SER A 97 12.60 -39.80 27.31
CA SER A 97 11.49 -38.86 27.02
C SER A 97 10.57 -38.61 28.22
N PHE A 98 10.63 -39.45 29.25
CA PHE A 98 9.79 -39.37 30.45
C PHE A 98 10.57 -39.16 31.73
N THR A 99 11.88 -38.85 31.66
CA THR A 99 12.71 -38.57 32.84
C THR A 99 12.26 -37.30 33.54
N PRO A 100 11.86 -37.33 34.82
CA PRO A 100 11.40 -36.16 35.54
C PRO A 100 12.51 -35.12 35.73
N GLN A 101 12.17 -33.82 35.64
CA GLN A 101 13.15 -32.73 35.79
C GLN A 101 13.87 -32.71 37.15
N TRP A 102 13.24 -33.22 38.21
CA TRP A 102 13.85 -33.28 39.55
C TRP A 102 14.96 -34.32 39.68
N VAL A 103 15.07 -35.26 38.72
CA VAL A 103 16.08 -36.36 38.77
C VAL A 103 17.51 -35.82 38.70
N GLU A 104 17.75 -34.86 37.78
CA GLU A 104 19.08 -34.26 37.60
C GLU A 104 19.54 -33.51 38.88
N ALA A 105 18.63 -32.74 39.48
CA ALA A 105 18.91 -32.00 40.70
C ALA A 105 19.23 -32.94 41.87
N LYS A 106 18.54 -34.11 41.95
CA LYS A 106 18.74 -35.08 43.03
C LYS A 106 19.99 -35.93 42.83
N LEU A 107 20.36 -36.24 41.57
CA LEU A 107 21.66 -36.88 41.24
C LEU A 107 22.84 -35.96 41.55
N ALA A 108 22.70 -34.66 41.28
CA ALA A 108 23.71 -33.67 41.64
C ALA A 108 23.90 -33.51 43.15
N ALA A 109 22.81 -33.68 43.94
CA ALA A 109 22.86 -33.64 45.41
C ALA A 109 23.44 -34.91 46.05
N MET A 110 23.53 -36.04 45.35
CA MET A 110 24.11 -37.29 45.86
C MET A 110 25.62 -37.36 45.71
N ALA A 111 26.29 -36.42 45.06
CA ALA A 111 27.74 -36.37 44.88
C ALA A 111 28.33 -35.15 45.60
N PRO A 112 28.75 -35.26 46.87
CA PRO A 112 29.60 -34.27 47.51
C PRO A 112 31.05 -34.46 47.03
N GLY A 113 31.43 -33.63 46.04
CA GLY A 113 32.82 -33.59 45.54
C GLY A 113 32.84 -33.54 44.03
N THR A 114 32.99 -32.32 43.50
CA THR A 114 33.45 -31.99 42.12
C THR A 114 33.35 -33.12 41.08
N VAL A 115 32.15 -33.40 40.61
CA VAL A 115 32.03 -34.08 39.33
C VAL A 115 31.99 -32.98 38.27
N GLN A 116 33.15 -32.61 37.76
CA GLN A 116 33.22 -31.88 36.48
C GLN A 116 32.42 -32.68 35.46
N LEU A 117 31.41 -32.04 34.88
CA LEU A 117 30.65 -32.64 33.79
C LEU A 117 31.62 -32.99 32.66
N SER A 118 31.59 -34.23 32.16
CA SER A 118 32.41 -34.60 31.00
C SER A 118 32.00 -33.78 29.75
N ASN A 119 32.90 -33.59 28.80
CA ASN A 119 32.58 -32.90 27.52
C ASN A 119 31.33 -33.49 26.88
N PHE A 120 31.10 -34.77 26.94
CA PHE A 120 29.92 -35.43 26.43
C PHE A 120 28.62 -34.91 27.11
N GLN A 121 28.63 -34.74 28.42
CA GLN A 121 27.46 -34.25 29.17
C GLN A 121 27.17 -32.76 28.83
N TRP A 122 28.21 -31.95 28.68
CA TRP A 122 28.09 -30.58 28.23
C TRP A 122 27.51 -30.49 26.80
N ASN A 123 28.01 -31.28 25.85
CA ASN A 123 27.54 -31.32 24.47
C ASN A 123 26.07 -31.74 24.36
N VAL A 124 25.65 -32.75 25.18
CA VAL A 124 24.24 -33.16 25.25
C VAL A 124 23.34 -32.05 25.77
N LYS A 125 23.77 -31.31 26.81
CA LYS A 125 23.00 -30.16 27.33
C LYS A 125 22.90 -29.05 26.29
N LEU A 126 24.00 -28.64 25.67
CA LEU A 126 24.05 -27.63 24.62
C LEU A 126 23.12 -27.98 23.42
N ALA A 127 23.24 -29.22 22.92
CA ALA A 127 22.40 -29.71 21.83
C ALA A 127 20.90 -29.71 22.18
N ARG A 128 20.56 -30.05 23.45
CA ARG A 128 19.18 -30.02 23.95
C ARG A 128 18.61 -28.61 23.99
N TYR A 129 19.34 -27.60 24.47
CA TYR A 129 18.91 -26.23 24.53
C TYR A 129 18.73 -25.62 23.11
N VAL A 130 19.63 -25.92 22.18
CA VAL A 130 19.49 -25.53 20.77
C VAL A 130 18.25 -26.17 20.17
N LYS A 131 18.00 -27.46 20.38
CA LYS A 131 16.84 -28.17 19.85
C LYS A 131 15.51 -27.63 20.41
N SER A 132 15.51 -27.15 21.67
CA SER A 132 14.35 -26.54 22.30
C SER A 132 14.21 -25.03 22.02
N GLY A 133 15.09 -24.43 21.21
CA GLY A 133 15.04 -23.02 20.83
C GLY A 133 15.57 -22.03 21.86
N HIS A 134 16.19 -22.50 22.96
CA HIS A 134 16.72 -21.64 24.01
C HIS A 134 18.16 -21.23 23.70
N TYR A 135 18.36 -20.41 22.69
CA TYR A 135 19.69 -20.09 22.17
C TYR A 135 20.52 -19.21 23.12
N GLU A 136 19.93 -18.28 23.86
CA GLU A 136 20.63 -17.46 24.85
C GLU A 136 21.22 -18.32 25.95
N LYS A 137 20.42 -19.26 26.50
CA LYS A 137 20.88 -20.23 27.50
C LYS A 137 21.97 -21.15 26.98
N THR A 138 21.99 -21.43 25.67
CA THR A 138 23.08 -22.19 25.05
C THR A 138 24.41 -21.46 25.13
N LEU A 139 24.40 -20.13 24.88
CA LEU A 139 25.60 -19.31 24.97
C LEU A 139 26.07 -19.12 26.40
N GLU A 140 25.16 -18.89 27.34
CA GLU A 140 25.46 -18.86 28.80
C GLU A 140 26.09 -20.16 29.27
N LEU A 141 25.51 -21.29 28.88
CA LEU A 141 26.01 -22.61 29.23
C LEU A 141 27.41 -22.90 28.65
N PHE A 142 27.69 -22.40 27.46
CA PHE A 142 29.01 -22.48 26.85
C PHE A 142 30.04 -21.63 27.59
N GLU A 143 29.70 -20.43 28.01
CA GLU A 143 30.56 -19.58 28.84
C GLU A 143 30.84 -20.22 30.21
N GLN A 144 29.83 -20.86 30.82
CA GLN A 144 30.03 -21.63 32.08
C GLN A 144 31.00 -22.83 31.89
N MET A 145 30.85 -23.58 30.79
CA MET A 145 31.76 -24.68 30.45
C MET A 145 33.20 -24.20 30.35
N LEU A 146 33.45 -23.05 29.74
CA LEU A 146 34.79 -22.45 29.66
C LEU A 146 35.32 -22.01 31.03
N GLN A 147 34.45 -21.42 31.88
CA GLN A 147 34.82 -21.03 33.27
C GLN A 147 35.20 -22.22 34.16
N GLU A 148 34.56 -23.37 33.91
CA GLU A 148 34.90 -24.62 34.60
C GLU A 148 36.20 -25.28 34.06
N GLY A 149 36.89 -24.61 33.13
CA GLY A 149 38.18 -25.07 32.58
C GLY A 149 38.08 -26.23 31.59
N MET A 150 36.88 -26.47 31.04
CA MET A 150 36.66 -27.53 30.04
C MET A 150 37.07 -27.07 28.66
N PHE A 151 37.75 -27.93 27.90
CA PHE A 151 38.14 -27.64 26.51
C PHE A 151 37.00 -28.02 25.53
N PRO A 152 36.46 -27.06 24.73
CA PRO A 152 35.47 -27.37 23.73
C PRO A 152 36.01 -28.31 22.64
N ASP A 153 35.15 -29.21 22.18
CA ASP A 153 35.41 -30.09 21.05
C ASP A 153 34.49 -29.71 19.86
N LYS A 154 34.63 -30.40 18.73
CA LYS A 154 33.79 -30.13 17.52
C LYS A 154 32.29 -30.29 17.79
N PHE A 155 31.87 -31.16 18.69
CA PHE A 155 30.46 -31.34 19.05
C PHE A 155 29.95 -30.22 19.97
N THR A 156 30.85 -29.53 20.67
CA THR A 156 30.56 -28.35 21.46
C THR A 156 30.30 -27.13 20.54
N PHE A 157 31.18 -26.88 19.56
CA PHE A 157 31.14 -25.69 18.74
C PHE A 157 29.92 -25.65 17.80
N VAL A 158 29.49 -26.79 17.23
CA VAL A 158 28.34 -26.80 16.27
C VAL A 158 27.04 -26.27 16.90
N PRO A 159 26.56 -26.73 18.07
CA PRO A 159 25.40 -26.14 18.73
C PRO A 159 25.57 -24.66 19.05
N VAL A 160 26.76 -24.26 19.49
CA VAL A 160 27.04 -22.86 19.87
C VAL A 160 27.01 -21.94 18.63
N LEU A 161 27.61 -22.35 17.51
CA LEU A 161 27.50 -21.63 16.22
C LEU A 161 26.05 -21.54 15.75
N ASN A 162 25.27 -22.64 15.91
CA ASN A 162 23.85 -22.62 15.59
C ASN A 162 23.04 -21.63 16.46
N ALA A 163 23.41 -21.49 17.73
CA ALA A 163 22.83 -20.50 18.63
C ALA A 163 23.20 -19.09 18.19
N CYS A 164 24.44 -18.78 17.86
CA CYS A 164 24.87 -17.50 17.31
C CYS A 164 24.15 -17.15 16.00
N ALA A 165 24.02 -18.14 15.10
CA ALA A 165 23.31 -17.98 13.84
C ALA A 165 21.83 -17.62 14.05
N SER A 166 21.19 -18.23 15.04
CA SER A 166 19.77 -18.01 15.34
C SER A 166 19.51 -16.67 16.03
N LEU A 167 20.43 -16.24 16.90
CA LEU A 167 20.40 -14.94 17.59
C LEU A 167 20.98 -13.79 16.75
N GLN A 168 21.57 -14.09 15.60
CA GLN A 168 22.34 -13.14 14.79
C GLN A 168 23.47 -12.43 15.56
N ALA A 169 24.07 -13.15 16.51
CA ALA A 169 25.12 -12.63 17.39
C ALA A 169 26.50 -12.72 16.70
N LEU A 170 26.78 -11.80 15.76
CA LEU A 170 27.99 -11.82 14.92
C LEU A 170 29.29 -11.76 15.74
N ASP A 171 29.38 -10.89 16.74
CA ASP A 171 30.60 -10.68 17.52
C ASP A 171 30.95 -11.91 18.36
N LYS A 172 29.93 -12.56 18.99
CA LYS A 172 30.10 -13.83 19.67
C LYS A 172 30.52 -14.92 18.67
N GLY A 173 29.91 -14.97 17.49
CA GLY A 173 30.28 -15.90 16.42
C GLY A 173 31.74 -15.75 15.98
N ARG A 174 32.23 -14.52 15.84
CA ARG A 174 33.67 -14.26 15.53
C ARG A 174 34.60 -14.72 16.64
N SER A 175 34.23 -14.47 17.90
CA SER A 175 35.00 -14.94 19.05
C SER A 175 35.11 -16.47 19.08
N ILE A 176 34.01 -17.19 18.83
CA ILE A 176 33.98 -18.65 18.76
C ILE A 176 34.81 -19.15 17.56
N HIS A 177 34.72 -18.48 16.40
CA HIS A 177 35.56 -18.83 15.25
C HIS A 177 37.06 -18.71 15.58
N ALA A 178 37.47 -17.67 16.31
CA ALA A 178 38.84 -17.53 16.77
C ALA A 178 39.26 -18.72 17.70
N GLN A 179 38.37 -19.19 18.57
CA GLN A 179 38.63 -20.38 19.43
C GLN A 179 38.72 -21.66 18.59
N ILE A 180 37.91 -21.82 17.55
CA ILE A 180 37.97 -22.96 16.61
C ILE A 180 39.33 -23.01 15.91
N LEU A 181 39.86 -21.84 15.47
CA LEU A 181 41.17 -21.72 14.84
C LEU A 181 42.28 -22.15 15.82
N THR A 182 42.25 -21.66 17.05
CA THR A 182 43.25 -22.06 18.09
C THR A 182 43.16 -23.52 18.52
N SER A 183 41.98 -24.13 18.38
CA SER A 183 41.73 -25.54 18.70
C SER A 183 42.06 -26.50 17.55
N GLY A 184 42.48 -26.01 16.38
CA GLY A 184 42.89 -26.80 15.22
C GLY A 184 41.77 -27.49 14.44
N PHE A 185 40.52 -27.04 14.59
CA PHE A 185 39.35 -27.61 13.88
C PHE A 185 39.03 -26.89 12.57
N GLU A 186 39.89 -26.02 12.05
CA GLU A 186 39.65 -25.21 10.82
C GLU A 186 39.38 -26.11 9.59
N SER A 187 40.03 -27.28 9.49
CA SER A 187 39.89 -28.17 8.33
C SER A 187 38.72 -29.16 8.44
N ASP A 188 37.95 -29.14 9.54
CA ASP A 188 36.79 -30.03 9.68
C ASP A 188 35.62 -29.51 8.83
N VAL A 189 35.10 -30.35 7.91
CA VAL A 189 34.05 -29.99 6.97
C VAL A 189 32.74 -29.61 7.68
N TYR A 190 32.40 -30.30 8.78
CA TYR A 190 31.19 -29.97 9.56
C TYR A 190 31.32 -28.62 10.26
N MET A 191 32.54 -28.31 10.72
CA MET A 191 32.85 -27.02 11.32
C MET A 191 32.76 -25.90 10.28
N GLY A 192 33.38 -26.13 9.11
CA GLY A 192 33.29 -25.20 7.97
C GLY A 192 31.83 -24.90 7.58
N ASN A 193 31.00 -25.94 7.44
CA ASN A 193 29.55 -25.77 7.13
C ASN A 193 28.83 -24.92 8.18
N SER A 194 29.11 -25.17 9.47
CA SER A 194 28.47 -24.45 10.58
C SER A 194 28.93 -22.99 10.66
N LEU A 195 30.20 -22.71 10.36
CA LEU A 195 30.74 -21.34 10.27
C LEU A 195 30.16 -20.59 9.10
N VAL A 196 30.08 -21.19 7.90
CA VAL A 196 29.47 -20.58 6.72
C VAL A 196 27.99 -20.27 6.99
N ASP A 197 27.23 -21.20 7.59
CA ASP A 197 25.82 -20.99 7.95
C ASP A 197 25.67 -19.87 8.99
N MET A 198 26.55 -19.86 10.04
CA MET A 198 26.52 -18.81 11.07
C MET A 198 26.77 -17.43 10.47
N TYR A 199 27.84 -17.24 9.70
CA TYR A 199 28.16 -15.96 9.10
C TYR A 199 27.09 -15.51 8.09
N SER A 200 26.59 -16.43 7.25
CA SER A 200 25.51 -16.16 6.29
C SER A 200 24.23 -15.69 6.99
N LYS A 201 23.86 -16.34 8.12
CA LYS A 201 22.68 -15.96 8.89
C LYS A 201 22.84 -14.65 9.65
N CYS A 202 24.07 -14.35 10.11
CA CYS A 202 24.41 -13.07 10.74
C CYS A 202 24.58 -11.91 9.74
N GLY A 203 24.47 -12.16 8.42
CA GLY A 203 24.61 -11.13 7.39
C GLY A 203 26.05 -10.75 7.03
N SER A 204 27.06 -11.42 7.60
CA SER A 204 28.47 -11.21 7.29
C SER A 204 28.93 -12.11 6.15
N ILE A 205 28.48 -11.76 4.92
CA ILE A 205 28.69 -12.63 3.76
C ILE A 205 30.15 -12.73 3.34
N ASP A 206 30.96 -11.69 3.59
CA ASP A 206 32.39 -11.69 3.28
C ASP A 206 33.16 -12.65 4.18
N ASP A 207 32.82 -12.73 5.48
CA ASP A 207 33.42 -13.71 6.40
C ASP A 207 32.97 -15.14 6.03
N ALA A 208 31.66 -15.31 5.68
CA ALA A 208 31.16 -16.59 5.18
C ALA A 208 31.93 -17.05 3.93
N TRP A 209 32.18 -16.14 2.99
CA TRP A 209 32.91 -16.41 1.77
C TRP A 209 34.37 -16.79 2.03
N ARG A 210 35.06 -16.12 2.97
CA ARG A 210 36.42 -16.46 3.36
C ARG A 210 36.51 -17.87 3.91
N VAL A 211 35.59 -18.27 4.78
CA VAL A 211 35.54 -19.64 5.33
C VAL A 211 35.25 -20.65 4.24
N PHE A 212 34.24 -20.37 3.39
CA PHE A 212 33.84 -21.24 2.28
C PHE A 212 34.99 -21.53 1.32
N ASN A 213 35.78 -20.49 0.96
CA ASN A 213 36.91 -20.67 0.06
C ASN A 213 38.08 -21.46 0.67
N LYS A 214 38.23 -21.45 2.00
CA LYS A 214 39.25 -22.20 2.69
C LYS A 214 38.89 -23.68 2.92
N MET A 215 37.61 -24.04 2.72
CA MET A 215 37.19 -25.44 2.94
C MET A 215 37.84 -26.39 1.92
N PRO A 216 38.42 -27.52 2.40
CA PRO A 216 39.11 -28.52 1.55
C PRO A 216 38.11 -29.24 0.61
N THR A 217 36.88 -29.47 1.07
CA THR A 217 35.79 -30.06 0.29
C THR A 217 34.50 -29.30 0.55
N ARG A 218 33.75 -28.98 -0.51
CA ARG A 218 32.50 -28.21 -0.46
C ARG A 218 31.35 -29.12 -0.86
N GLY A 219 30.57 -29.57 0.13
CA GLY A 219 29.36 -30.35 -0.11
C GLY A 219 28.12 -29.46 -0.31
N ALA A 220 26.97 -30.08 -0.66
CA ALA A 220 25.70 -29.38 -0.86
C ALA A 220 25.32 -28.45 0.29
N VAL A 221 25.63 -28.84 1.55
CA VAL A 221 25.33 -28.05 2.75
C VAL A 221 26.10 -26.71 2.77
N ALA A 222 27.40 -26.71 2.40
CA ALA A 222 28.16 -25.46 2.32
C ALA A 222 27.65 -24.55 1.19
N TRP A 223 27.36 -25.15 0.04
CA TRP A 223 26.81 -24.43 -1.11
C TRP A 223 25.44 -23.83 -0.80
N SER A 224 24.52 -24.60 -0.19
CA SER A 224 23.21 -24.07 0.19
C SER A 224 23.32 -22.93 1.21
N ALA A 225 24.23 -23.04 2.19
CA ALA A 225 24.43 -22.00 3.19
C ALA A 225 24.94 -20.69 2.59
N ILE A 226 25.91 -20.74 1.65
CA ILE A 226 26.45 -19.52 1.02
C ILE A 226 25.46 -18.92 0.00
N ILE A 227 24.76 -19.74 -0.78
CA ILE A 227 23.72 -19.29 -1.73
C ILE A 227 22.60 -18.58 -0.98
N LEU A 228 22.04 -19.20 0.09
CA LEU A 228 21.01 -18.59 0.93
C LEU A 228 21.49 -17.32 1.63
N GLY A 229 22.77 -17.27 2.02
CA GLY A 229 23.38 -16.08 2.60
C GLY A 229 23.39 -14.90 1.62
N HIS A 230 23.81 -15.12 0.38
CA HIS A 230 23.77 -14.07 -0.66
C HIS A 230 22.35 -13.62 -0.98
N VAL A 231 21.38 -14.56 -1.06
CA VAL A 231 19.95 -14.21 -1.26
C VAL A 231 19.44 -13.32 -0.12
N LYS A 232 19.76 -13.70 1.14
CA LYS A 232 19.35 -12.94 2.33
C LYS A 232 19.93 -11.51 2.35
N CYS A 233 21.13 -11.33 1.79
CA CYS A 233 21.77 -10.02 1.66
C CYS A 233 21.33 -9.23 0.39
N GLY A 234 20.29 -9.70 -0.33
CA GLY A 234 19.79 -9.04 -1.54
C GLY A 234 20.68 -9.20 -2.77
N GLN A 235 21.65 -10.11 -2.74
CA GLN A 235 22.63 -10.32 -3.80
C GLN A 235 22.22 -11.50 -4.72
N GLY A 236 21.00 -11.50 -5.24
CA GLY A 236 20.44 -12.60 -6.02
C GLY A 236 21.28 -13.00 -7.23
N HIS A 237 21.85 -12.05 -7.98
CA HIS A 237 22.72 -12.33 -9.12
C HIS A 237 23.98 -13.11 -8.73
N LYS A 238 24.60 -12.80 -7.58
CA LYS A 238 25.75 -13.55 -7.07
C LYS A 238 25.34 -14.95 -6.63
N ALA A 239 24.19 -15.11 -5.99
CA ALA A 239 23.66 -16.41 -5.62
C ALA A 239 23.44 -17.32 -6.84
N LEU A 240 22.95 -16.79 -7.97
CA LEU A 240 22.81 -17.52 -9.23
C LEU A 240 24.16 -17.86 -9.86
N ALA A 241 25.15 -16.96 -9.78
CA ALA A 241 26.51 -17.29 -10.23
C ALA A 241 27.11 -18.44 -9.43
N LEU A 242 26.90 -18.46 -8.11
CA LEU A 242 27.35 -19.53 -7.23
C LEU A 242 26.64 -20.87 -7.51
N SER A 243 25.37 -20.86 -7.85
CA SER A 243 24.65 -22.08 -8.21
C SER A 243 25.21 -22.72 -9.50
N ARG A 244 25.61 -21.89 -10.48
CA ARG A 244 26.29 -22.36 -11.70
C ARG A 244 27.68 -22.93 -11.38
N GLN A 245 28.45 -22.28 -10.48
CA GLN A 245 29.73 -22.77 -10.03
C GLN A 245 29.60 -24.13 -9.30
N MET A 246 28.59 -24.28 -8.42
CA MET A 246 28.29 -25.54 -7.74
C MET A 246 28.10 -26.68 -8.75
N GLN A 247 27.34 -26.45 -9.81
CA GLN A 247 27.11 -27.42 -10.89
C GLN A 247 28.40 -27.73 -11.67
N GLN A 248 29.25 -26.72 -11.94
CA GLN A 248 30.55 -26.90 -12.58
C GLN A 248 31.51 -27.73 -11.72
N GLU A 249 31.44 -27.60 -10.39
CA GLU A 249 32.23 -28.44 -9.46
C GLU A 249 31.63 -29.87 -9.27
N GLY A 250 30.54 -30.19 -9.99
CA GLY A 250 29.90 -31.53 -9.99
C GLY A 250 29.16 -31.84 -8.70
N VAL A 251 28.70 -30.82 -7.96
CA VAL A 251 27.91 -30.99 -6.74
C VAL A 251 26.44 -30.86 -7.09
N ASP A 252 25.66 -31.93 -6.85
CA ASP A 252 24.22 -31.91 -7.11
C ASP A 252 23.47 -31.12 -6.03
N PRO A 253 22.52 -30.22 -6.43
CA PRO A 253 21.69 -29.48 -5.51
C PRO A 253 20.75 -30.41 -4.72
N ASP A 254 20.70 -30.25 -3.41
CA ASP A 254 19.69 -30.84 -2.53
C ASP A 254 18.40 -29.96 -2.48
N PRO A 255 17.30 -30.42 -1.86
CA PRO A 255 16.07 -29.62 -1.76
C PRO A 255 16.27 -28.23 -1.13
N VAL A 256 17.21 -28.09 -0.19
CA VAL A 256 17.52 -26.81 0.46
C VAL A 256 18.22 -25.86 -0.51
N THR A 257 19.15 -26.42 -1.28
CA THR A 257 19.84 -25.66 -2.34
C THR A 257 18.85 -25.19 -3.42
N PHE A 258 17.94 -26.07 -3.86
CA PHE A 258 16.90 -25.66 -4.83
C PHE A 258 16.05 -24.52 -4.33
N VAL A 259 15.62 -24.55 -3.06
CA VAL A 259 14.89 -23.43 -2.43
C VAL A 259 15.74 -22.15 -2.47
N GLY A 260 17.04 -22.23 -2.17
CA GLY A 260 17.95 -21.09 -2.24
C GLY A 260 18.06 -20.50 -3.65
N ILE A 261 18.24 -21.35 -4.67
CA ILE A 261 18.35 -20.93 -6.07
C ILE A 261 17.03 -20.32 -6.58
N LEU A 262 15.88 -20.94 -6.28
CA LEU A 262 14.56 -20.42 -6.64
C LEU A 262 14.30 -19.05 -5.99
N ASN A 263 14.68 -18.88 -4.72
CA ASN A 263 14.58 -17.59 -4.05
C ASN A 263 15.50 -16.53 -4.69
N ALA A 264 16.68 -16.93 -5.18
CA ALA A 264 17.55 -16.06 -5.96
C ALA A 264 16.87 -15.64 -7.27
N CYS A 265 16.35 -16.59 -8.05
CA CYS A 265 15.60 -16.30 -9.27
C CYS A 265 14.42 -15.35 -9.02
N ALA A 266 13.66 -15.60 -7.95
CA ALA A 266 12.53 -14.78 -7.54
C ALA A 266 12.94 -13.33 -7.17
N SER A 267 14.11 -13.16 -6.55
CA SER A 267 14.59 -11.84 -6.11
C SER A 267 15.04 -10.92 -7.25
N VAL A 268 15.50 -11.52 -8.38
CA VAL A 268 15.99 -10.77 -9.55
C VAL A 268 15.09 -10.95 -10.78
N ALA A 269 13.93 -11.58 -10.60
CA ALA A 269 12.97 -11.90 -11.67
C ALA A 269 13.57 -12.66 -12.85
N ALA A 270 14.54 -13.57 -12.59
CA ALA A 270 15.25 -14.37 -13.59
C ALA A 270 14.39 -15.59 -14.01
N LEU A 271 13.44 -15.37 -14.91
CA LEU A 271 12.46 -16.40 -15.32
C LEU A 271 13.12 -17.60 -16.01
N GLU A 272 14.05 -17.37 -16.96
CA GLU A 272 14.67 -18.45 -17.74
C GLU A 272 15.54 -19.35 -16.87
N GLU A 273 16.34 -18.75 -15.96
CA GLU A 273 17.07 -19.52 -14.96
C GLU A 273 16.12 -20.32 -14.05
N GLY A 274 15.01 -19.70 -13.66
CA GLY A 274 13.98 -20.36 -12.85
C GLY A 274 13.36 -21.57 -13.54
N ARG A 275 13.10 -21.50 -14.86
CA ARG A 275 12.64 -22.64 -15.68
C ARG A 275 13.67 -23.76 -15.75
N ASN A 276 14.93 -23.42 -16.00
CA ASN A 276 16.03 -24.38 -16.04
C ASN A 276 16.17 -25.13 -14.70
N VAL A 277 16.02 -24.41 -13.59
CA VAL A 277 16.03 -25.01 -12.24
C VAL A 277 14.82 -25.90 -12.02
N HIS A 278 13.63 -25.51 -12.49
CA HIS A 278 12.42 -26.33 -12.42
C HIS A 278 12.61 -27.66 -13.19
N ASP A 279 13.16 -27.63 -14.40
CA ASP A 279 13.48 -28.83 -15.18
C ASP A 279 14.51 -29.72 -14.47
N HIS A 280 15.47 -29.12 -13.73
CA HIS A 280 16.42 -29.88 -12.93
C HIS A 280 15.74 -30.52 -11.70
N ILE A 281 14.81 -29.82 -11.03
CA ILE A 281 14.01 -30.35 -9.93
C ILE A 281 13.19 -31.56 -10.37
N ILE A 282 12.57 -31.52 -11.55
CA ILE A 282 11.82 -32.64 -12.12
C ILE A 282 12.76 -33.85 -12.36
N ARG A 283 13.92 -33.63 -12.99
CA ARG A 283 14.91 -34.69 -13.26
C ARG A 283 15.48 -35.31 -11.99
N SER A 284 15.65 -34.54 -10.92
CA SER A 284 16.18 -35.02 -9.63
C SER A 284 15.11 -35.64 -8.73
N GLY A 285 13.82 -35.68 -9.16
CA GLY A 285 12.71 -36.24 -8.39
C GLY A 285 12.30 -35.41 -7.15
N CYS A 286 12.75 -34.18 -7.04
CA CYS A 286 12.47 -33.29 -5.91
C CYS A 286 11.14 -32.53 -6.04
N GLU A 287 10.35 -32.76 -7.10
CA GLU A 287 9.08 -32.06 -7.39
C GLU A 287 8.04 -32.27 -6.27
N SER A 288 8.02 -33.44 -5.64
CA SER A 288 7.08 -33.76 -4.55
C SER A 288 7.43 -33.09 -3.21
N ASN A 289 8.58 -32.41 -3.10
CA ASN A 289 8.97 -31.72 -1.88
C ASN A 289 8.17 -30.43 -1.71
N VAL A 290 7.38 -30.32 -0.64
CA VAL A 290 6.46 -29.20 -0.39
C VAL A 290 7.19 -27.85 -0.33
N PHE A 291 8.42 -27.80 0.19
CA PHE A 291 9.20 -26.56 0.27
C PHE A 291 9.70 -26.12 -1.11
N VAL A 292 10.15 -27.06 -1.93
CA VAL A 292 10.57 -26.80 -3.31
C VAL A 292 9.38 -26.34 -4.14
N GLY A 293 8.22 -27.03 -4.04
CA GLY A 293 6.98 -26.64 -4.71
C GLY A 293 6.53 -25.24 -4.33
N SER A 294 6.54 -24.90 -3.04
CA SER A 294 6.18 -23.54 -2.56
C SER A 294 7.13 -22.47 -3.09
N SER A 295 8.43 -22.76 -3.17
CA SER A 295 9.43 -21.83 -3.71
C SER A 295 9.33 -21.68 -5.24
N LEU A 296 8.94 -22.74 -5.97
CA LEU A 296 8.61 -22.68 -7.41
C LEU A 296 7.41 -21.74 -7.65
N ILE A 297 6.35 -21.88 -6.87
CA ILE A 297 5.19 -21.00 -6.93
C ILE A 297 5.61 -19.55 -6.68
N ASP A 298 6.36 -19.28 -5.60
CA ASP A 298 6.84 -17.92 -5.26
C ASP A 298 7.72 -17.34 -6.39
N MET A 299 8.59 -18.15 -6.99
CA MET A 299 9.43 -17.74 -8.12
C MET A 299 8.58 -17.36 -9.34
N TYR A 300 7.65 -18.23 -9.76
CA TYR A 300 6.81 -17.95 -10.91
C TYR A 300 5.88 -16.75 -10.69
N THR A 301 5.30 -16.62 -9.51
CA THR A 301 4.43 -15.48 -9.17
C THR A 301 5.20 -14.16 -9.16
N LYS A 302 6.43 -14.13 -8.64
CA LYS A 302 7.29 -12.93 -8.66
C LYS A 302 7.78 -12.57 -10.06
N CYS A 303 7.94 -13.57 -10.93
CA CYS A 303 8.22 -13.35 -12.35
C CYS A 303 6.98 -13.01 -13.19
N GLY A 304 5.79 -12.85 -12.57
CA GLY A 304 4.53 -12.52 -13.25
C GLY A 304 3.91 -13.65 -14.07
N LYS A 305 4.33 -14.91 -13.82
CA LYS A 305 3.88 -16.10 -14.55
C LYS A 305 2.91 -16.92 -13.69
N LEU A 306 1.69 -16.38 -13.53
CA LEU A 306 0.66 -16.98 -12.67
C LEU A 306 0.16 -18.34 -13.17
N GLU A 307 0.11 -18.53 -14.49
CA GLU A 307 -0.33 -19.81 -15.08
C GLU A 307 0.63 -20.97 -14.76
N GLU A 308 1.94 -20.70 -14.85
CA GLU A 308 2.97 -21.65 -14.48
C GLU A 308 2.94 -21.96 -12.98
N ALA A 309 2.74 -20.93 -12.16
CA ALA A 309 2.57 -21.09 -10.71
C ALA A 309 1.35 -21.97 -10.39
N GLN A 310 0.23 -21.74 -11.08
CA GLN A 310 -1.00 -22.54 -10.92
C GLN A 310 -0.76 -24.00 -11.29
N ARG A 311 -0.07 -24.28 -12.41
CA ARG A 311 0.25 -25.67 -12.81
C ARG A 311 1.09 -26.40 -11.76
N VAL A 312 2.08 -25.71 -11.15
CA VAL A 312 2.88 -26.29 -10.06
C VAL A 312 2.00 -26.54 -8.85
N PHE A 313 1.15 -25.58 -8.48
CA PHE A 313 0.25 -25.68 -7.34
C PHE A 313 -0.73 -26.85 -7.48
N ASP A 314 -1.30 -27.02 -8.68
CA ASP A 314 -2.28 -28.08 -8.97
C ASP A 314 -1.65 -29.49 -8.90
N ARG A 315 -0.36 -29.62 -9.27
CA ARG A 315 0.38 -30.89 -9.20
C ARG A 315 0.84 -31.26 -7.79
N MET A 316 0.85 -30.28 -6.84
CA MET A 316 1.25 -30.59 -5.47
C MET A 316 0.27 -31.54 -4.79
N LEU A 317 0.74 -32.68 -4.32
CA LEU A 317 -0.03 -33.67 -3.56
C LEU A 317 -0.40 -33.19 -2.16
N ILE A 318 0.49 -32.41 -1.53
CA ILE A 318 0.30 -31.84 -0.20
C ILE A 318 0.53 -30.33 -0.33
N ARG A 319 -0.49 -29.55 0.03
CA ARG A 319 -0.43 -28.09 0.07
C ARG A 319 -0.40 -27.62 1.51
N ASN A 320 0.62 -26.88 1.87
CA ASN A 320 0.72 -26.27 3.20
C ASN A 320 0.35 -24.77 3.13
N VAL A 321 0.25 -24.11 4.28
CA VAL A 321 -0.06 -22.69 4.36
C VAL A 321 0.89 -21.80 3.54
N VAL A 322 2.15 -22.24 3.33
CA VAL A 322 3.15 -21.48 2.56
C VAL A 322 2.84 -21.49 1.07
N SER A 323 2.46 -22.65 0.51
CA SER A 323 2.08 -22.77 -0.90
C SER A 323 0.80 -21.97 -1.21
N TRP A 324 -0.19 -22.03 -0.32
CA TRP A 324 -1.41 -21.22 -0.43
C TRP A 324 -1.09 -19.72 -0.38
N ASN A 325 -0.28 -19.29 0.58
CA ASN A 325 0.12 -17.89 0.70
C ASN A 325 0.89 -17.40 -0.52
N ALA A 326 1.77 -18.21 -1.11
CA ALA A 326 2.50 -17.84 -2.32
C ALA A 326 1.55 -17.58 -3.49
N MET A 327 0.51 -18.42 -3.66
CA MET A 327 -0.53 -18.21 -4.68
C MET A 327 -1.37 -16.95 -4.40
N ILE A 328 -1.87 -16.78 -3.18
CA ILE A 328 -2.69 -15.61 -2.79
C ILE A 328 -1.91 -14.32 -3.03
N VAL A 329 -0.70 -14.21 -2.47
CA VAL A 329 0.16 -13.01 -2.59
C VAL A 329 0.52 -12.74 -4.05
N GLY A 330 0.80 -13.80 -4.82
CA GLY A 330 1.10 -13.67 -6.24
C GLY A 330 -0.04 -13.02 -7.02
N HIS A 331 -1.27 -13.49 -6.82
CA HIS A 331 -2.46 -12.92 -7.47
C HIS A 331 -2.73 -11.47 -7.02
N VAL A 332 -2.61 -11.18 -5.72
CA VAL A 332 -2.76 -9.81 -5.19
C VAL A 332 -1.76 -8.84 -5.83
N LYS A 333 -0.48 -9.24 -5.94
CA LYS A 333 0.57 -8.40 -6.54
C LYS A 333 0.35 -8.14 -8.03
N CYS A 334 -0.21 -9.10 -8.74
CA CYS A 334 -0.54 -8.96 -10.15
C CYS A 334 -1.87 -8.21 -10.40
N GLY A 335 -2.56 -7.77 -9.35
CA GLY A 335 -3.82 -7.03 -9.44
C GLY A 335 -5.07 -7.91 -9.59
N TYR A 336 -4.96 -9.22 -9.44
CA TYR A 336 -6.07 -10.17 -9.51
C TYR A 336 -6.63 -10.46 -8.11
N GLY A 337 -7.09 -9.41 -7.40
CA GLY A 337 -7.60 -9.51 -6.03
C GLY A 337 -8.76 -10.49 -5.90
N GLN A 338 -9.71 -10.49 -6.85
CA GLN A 338 -10.85 -11.43 -6.84
C GLN A 338 -10.41 -12.89 -6.88
N LYS A 339 -9.43 -13.21 -7.71
CA LYS A 339 -8.88 -14.57 -7.78
C LYS A 339 -8.15 -14.98 -6.50
N ALA A 340 -7.50 -14.02 -5.83
CA ALA A 340 -6.88 -14.28 -4.53
C ALA A 340 -7.93 -14.63 -3.45
N LEU A 341 -9.11 -13.99 -3.46
CA LEU A 341 -10.22 -14.31 -2.58
C LEU A 341 -10.78 -15.71 -2.86
N GLU A 342 -10.93 -16.10 -4.12
CA GLU A 342 -11.35 -17.47 -4.49
C GLU A 342 -10.36 -18.53 -3.98
N ILE A 343 -9.04 -18.29 -4.15
CA ILE A 343 -7.98 -19.19 -3.66
C ILE A 343 -8.04 -19.30 -2.12
N TYR A 344 -8.34 -18.21 -1.43
CA TYR A 344 -8.50 -18.24 0.02
C TYR A 344 -9.70 -19.07 0.46
N GLN A 345 -10.84 -18.94 -0.22
CA GLN A 345 -12.01 -19.77 0.04
C GLN A 345 -11.69 -21.26 -0.17
N GLN A 346 -10.95 -21.59 -1.24
CA GLN A 346 -10.52 -22.96 -1.49
C GLN A 346 -9.58 -23.47 -0.38
N MET A 347 -8.63 -22.64 0.09
CA MET A 347 -7.76 -22.98 1.23
C MET A 347 -8.57 -23.36 2.48
N GLN A 348 -9.65 -22.63 2.77
CA GLN A 348 -10.54 -22.93 3.89
C GLN A 348 -11.32 -24.23 3.69
N VAL A 349 -11.82 -24.51 2.47
CA VAL A 349 -12.51 -25.76 2.13
C VAL A 349 -11.58 -26.97 2.29
N GLU A 350 -10.28 -26.82 1.93
CA GLU A 350 -9.26 -27.87 2.14
C GLU A 350 -8.82 -28.00 3.62
N GLY A 351 -9.37 -27.20 4.53
CA GLY A 351 -9.11 -27.28 5.97
C GLY A 351 -7.73 -26.79 6.39
N VAL A 352 -7.06 -25.96 5.58
CA VAL A 352 -5.77 -25.38 5.92
C VAL A 352 -5.99 -24.09 6.71
N GLU A 353 -5.52 -24.06 7.96
CA GLU A 353 -5.68 -22.91 8.86
C GLU A 353 -4.89 -21.69 8.36
N PRO A 354 -5.56 -20.52 8.19
CA PRO A 354 -4.89 -19.27 7.88
C PRO A 354 -3.95 -18.81 9.02
N ASN A 355 -2.84 -18.20 8.66
CA ASN A 355 -1.94 -17.54 9.63
C ASN A 355 -1.96 -16.01 9.45
N ALA A 356 -1.24 -15.29 10.29
CA ALA A 356 -1.15 -13.82 10.24
C ALA A 356 -0.79 -13.29 8.83
N PHE A 357 0.12 -13.98 8.14
CA PHE A 357 0.53 -13.61 6.79
C PHE A 357 -0.60 -13.81 5.77
N THR A 358 -1.39 -14.90 5.89
CA THR A 358 -2.58 -15.13 5.09
C THR A 358 -3.58 -13.99 5.26
N PHE A 359 -3.87 -13.61 6.51
CA PHE A 359 -4.81 -12.53 6.80
C PHE A 359 -4.38 -11.19 6.19
N VAL A 360 -3.11 -10.81 6.34
CA VAL A 360 -2.57 -9.60 5.70
C VAL A 360 -2.75 -9.64 4.18
N ALA A 361 -2.44 -10.77 3.54
CA ALA A 361 -2.58 -10.91 2.10
C ALA A 361 -4.04 -10.78 1.63
N ILE A 362 -4.98 -11.38 2.35
CA ILE A 362 -6.40 -11.32 2.02
C ILE A 362 -7.00 -9.94 2.29
N LEU A 363 -6.63 -9.28 3.39
CA LEU A 363 -7.04 -7.91 3.64
C LEU A 363 -6.57 -6.97 2.51
N ASN A 364 -5.34 -7.17 2.01
CA ASN A 364 -4.85 -6.43 0.84
C ASN A 364 -5.63 -6.77 -0.45
N ALA A 365 -6.08 -8.03 -0.62
CA ALA A 365 -6.98 -8.40 -1.71
C ALA A 365 -8.31 -7.67 -1.62
N CYS A 366 -8.98 -7.71 -0.46
CA CYS A 366 -10.23 -7.00 -0.20
C CYS A 366 -10.09 -5.49 -0.48
N ALA A 367 -8.99 -4.89 0.00
CA ALA A 367 -8.68 -3.48 -0.23
C ALA A 367 -8.50 -3.13 -1.72
N SER A 368 -7.96 -4.05 -2.53
CA SER A 368 -7.71 -3.83 -3.96
C SER A 368 -8.96 -3.95 -4.82
N VAL A 369 -9.91 -4.79 -4.41
CA VAL A 369 -11.19 -5.04 -5.11
C VAL A 369 -12.30 -4.12 -4.60
N GLY A 370 -12.21 -3.66 -3.35
CA GLY A 370 -13.25 -2.89 -2.68
C GLY A 370 -14.31 -3.76 -1.96
N GLU A 371 -14.00 -5.03 -1.70
CA GLU A 371 -14.92 -6.01 -1.10
C GLU A 371 -15.00 -5.85 0.44
N LEU A 372 -15.86 -4.93 0.89
CA LEU A 372 -16.03 -4.60 2.31
C LEU A 372 -16.58 -5.76 3.13
N GLU A 373 -17.58 -6.48 2.63
CA GLU A 373 -18.24 -7.56 3.39
C GLU A 373 -17.31 -8.76 3.60
N GLU A 374 -16.50 -9.10 2.60
CA GLU A 374 -15.46 -10.12 2.74
C GLU A 374 -14.40 -9.66 3.77
N GLY A 375 -14.00 -8.39 3.69
CA GLY A 375 -13.07 -7.78 4.66
C GLY A 375 -13.59 -7.86 6.09
N ARG A 376 -14.89 -7.62 6.33
CA ARG A 376 -15.55 -7.78 7.64
C ARG A 376 -15.58 -9.23 8.10
N ARG A 377 -15.78 -10.18 7.19
CA ARG A 377 -15.74 -11.61 7.47
C ARG A 377 -14.36 -12.06 7.93
N VAL A 378 -13.33 -11.63 7.21
CA VAL A 378 -11.94 -11.89 7.56
C VAL A 378 -11.57 -11.25 8.91
N HIS A 379 -12.02 -10.04 9.19
CA HIS A 379 -11.81 -9.40 10.50
C HIS A 379 -12.40 -10.21 11.65
N LYS A 380 -13.60 -10.76 11.50
CA LYS A 380 -14.20 -11.67 12.51
C LYS A 380 -13.35 -12.93 12.72
N GLN A 381 -12.78 -13.49 11.65
CA GLN A 381 -11.89 -14.67 11.75
C GLN A 381 -10.57 -14.31 12.49
N ILE A 382 -10.01 -13.13 12.25
CA ILE A 382 -8.82 -12.63 12.96
C ILE A 382 -9.08 -12.53 14.46
N ILE A 383 -10.25 -12.02 14.87
CA ILE A 383 -10.66 -11.96 16.27
C ILE A 383 -10.75 -13.38 16.87
N HIS A 384 -11.38 -14.33 16.17
CA HIS A 384 -11.51 -15.72 16.64
C HIS A 384 -10.17 -16.44 16.75
N SER A 385 -9.21 -16.13 15.88
CA SER A 385 -7.85 -16.71 15.91
C SER A 385 -6.92 -16.07 16.96
N GLY A 386 -7.36 -15.01 17.64
CA GLY A 386 -6.57 -14.29 18.63
C GLY A 386 -5.40 -13.48 18.07
N CYS A 387 -5.39 -13.23 16.75
CA CYS A 387 -4.35 -12.47 16.06
C CYS A 387 -4.60 -10.96 16.02
N GLU A 388 -5.64 -10.45 16.71
CA GLU A 388 -6.09 -9.06 16.68
C GLU A 388 -4.99 -8.07 17.15
N SER A 389 -4.10 -8.51 18.05
CA SER A 389 -3.03 -7.67 18.60
C SER A 389 -1.79 -7.57 17.72
N ASP A 390 -1.77 -8.25 16.57
CA ASP A 390 -0.66 -8.16 15.61
C ASP A 390 -0.70 -6.81 14.88
N ILE A 391 0.42 -6.07 14.93
CA ILE A 391 0.51 -4.72 14.36
C ILE A 391 0.34 -4.71 12.83
N PHE A 392 0.84 -5.76 12.14
CA PHE A 392 0.73 -5.85 10.68
C PHE A 392 -0.70 -6.13 10.24
N ILE A 393 -1.41 -6.97 11.00
CA ILE A 393 -2.84 -7.23 10.76
C ILE A 393 -3.66 -5.97 11.02
N SER A 394 -3.41 -5.27 12.14
CA SER A 394 -4.12 -4.04 12.49
C SER A 394 -3.90 -2.96 11.41
N ASN A 395 -2.67 -2.78 10.92
CA ASN A 395 -2.36 -1.86 9.84
C ASN A 395 -3.09 -2.23 8.53
N SER A 396 -3.13 -3.53 8.19
CA SER A 396 -3.84 -4.01 7.01
C SER A 396 -5.37 -3.87 7.12
N LEU A 397 -5.93 -4.04 8.31
CA LEU A 397 -7.35 -3.77 8.58
C LEU A 397 -7.68 -2.28 8.39
N ILE A 398 -6.86 -1.38 8.93
CA ILE A 398 -7.01 0.07 8.76
C ILE A 398 -6.98 0.44 7.27
N ASP A 399 -6.00 -0.06 6.52
CA ASP A 399 -5.85 0.20 5.09
C ASP A 399 -7.05 -0.37 4.29
N MET A 400 -7.47 -1.60 4.59
CA MET A 400 -8.62 -2.25 3.96
C MET A 400 -9.90 -1.44 4.18
N TYR A 401 -10.25 -1.12 5.43
CA TYR A 401 -11.46 -0.35 5.71
C TYR A 401 -11.42 1.04 5.09
N SER A 402 -10.26 1.72 5.12
CA SER A 402 -10.07 3.03 4.50
C SER A 402 -10.26 2.97 2.97
N LYS A 403 -9.74 1.93 2.31
CA LYS A 403 -9.86 1.77 0.85
C LYS A 403 -11.26 1.35 0.41
N CYS A 404 -11.95 0.55 1.23
CA CYS A 404 -13.34 0.14 1.00
C CYS A 404 -14.38 1.20 1.36
N GLY A 405 -13.96 2.40 1.78
CA GLY A 405 -14.88 3.51 2.06
C GLY A 405 -15.44 3.56 3.48
N CYS A 406 -15.05 2.66 4.37
CA CYS A 406 -15.56 2.57 5.73
C CYS A 406 -14.56 3.15 6.74
N ILE A 407 -14.43 4.50 6.75
CA ILE A 407 -13.45 5.20 7.61
C ILE A 407 -13.75 5.04 9.11
N GLU A 408 -15.01 4.80 9.48
CA GLU A 408 -15.44 4.62 10.87
C GLU A 408 -14.92 3.31 11.45
N ASP A 409 -15.02 2.19 10.70
CA ASP A 409 -14.48 0.91 11.13
C ASP A 409 -12.95 0.95 11.16
N SER A 410 -12.32 1.67 10.20
CA SER A 410 -10.88 1.95 10.21
C SER A 410 -10.46 2.67 11.50
N TRP A 411 -11.21 3.71 11.90
CA TRP A 411 -10.96 4.46 13.12
C TRP A 411 -11.11 3.58 14.37
N ARG A 412 -12.11 2.69 14.41
CA ARG A 412 -12.28 1.77 15.54
C ARG A 412 -11.06 0.89 15.74
N VAL A 413 -10.55 0.28 14.67
CA VAL A 413 -9.32 -0.53 14.75
C VAL A 413 -8.14 0.32 15.21
N PHE A 414 -7.94 1.50 14.61
CA PHE A 414 -6.85 2.41 14.98
C PHE A 414 -6.90 2.83 16.45
N SER A 415 -8.10 3.13 16.99
CA SER A 415 -8.28 3.58 18.37
C SER A 415 -8.00 2.48 19.40
N THR A 416 -8.18 1.20 19.05
CA THR A 416 -7.91 0.05 19.95
C THR A 416 -6.44 -0.36 19.96
N MET A 417 -5.62 0.10 19.01
CA MET A 417 -4.19 -0.21 18.98
C MET A 417 -3.45 0.36 20.18
N ARG A 418 -2.69 -0.48 20.88
CA ARG A 418 -1.84 -0.06 21.99
C ARG A 418 -0.59 0.69 21.54
N ILE A 419 -0.01 0.29 20.42
CA ILE A 419 1.17 0.89 19.80
C ILE A 419 0.78 1.23 18.38
N ARG A 420 0.88 2.51 18.01
CA ARG A 420 0.62 3.01 16.68
C ARG A 420 1.95 3.34 16.01
N ASP A 421 2.31 2.57 15.00
CA ASP A 421 3.49 2.82 14.21
C ASP A 421 3.22 3.85 13.09
N VAL A 422 4.25 4.21 12.37
CA VAL A 422 4.17 5.16 11.25
C VAL A 422 3.16 4.70 10.18
N PHE A 423 3.02 3.37 9.98
CA PHE A 423 2.12 2.82 8.96
C PHE A 423 0.65 2.97 9.35
N ALA A 424 0.30 2.75 10.63
CA ALA A 424 -1.05 2.97 11.15
C ALA A 424 -1.48 4.43 10.95
N TRP A 425 -0.59 5.38 11.30
CA TRP A 425 -0.85 6.81 11.12
C TRP A 425 -0.99 7.16 9.64
N SER A 426 -0.09 6.67 8.77
CA SER A 426 -0.18 6.86 7.31
C SER A 426 -1.49 6.38 6.73
N ALA A 427 -1.91 5.16 7.08
CA ALA A 427 -3.15 4.56 6.56
C ALA A 427 -4.38 5.37 6.97
N MET A 428 -4.45 5.84 8.23
CA MET A 428 -5.55 6.68 8.70
C MET A 428 -5.57 8.05 8.05
N ILE A 429 -4.43 8.75 7.99
CA ILE A 429 -4.32 10.08 7.38
C ILE A 429 -4.69 10.01 5.90
N LEU A 430 -4.13 9.04 5.15
CA LEU A 430 -4.48 8.80 3.74
C LEU A 430 -5.95 8.45 3.55
N GLY A 431 -6.52 7.65 4.46
CA GLY A 431 -7.93 7.31 4.47
C GLY A 431 -8.81 8.55 4.54
N TYR A 432 -8.58 9.44 5.51
CA TYR A 432 -9.34 10.69 5.64
C TYR A 432 -9.16 11.62 4.44
N VAL A 433 -7.94 11.74 3.90
CA VAL A 433 -7.67 12.55 2.70
C VAL A 433 -8.46 12.03 1.50
N LYS A 434 -8.45 10.71 1.27
CA LYS A 434 -9.16 10.06 0.16
C LYS A 434 -10.68 10.28 0.22
N HIS A 435 -11.23 10.38 1.43
CA HIS A 435 -12.67 10.63 1.65
C HIS A 435 -13.01 12.11 1.78
N GLY A 436 -12.14 13.02 1.35
CA GLY A 436 -12.38 14.46 1.37
C GLY A 436 -12.42 15.11 2.75
N GLN A 437 -12.03 14.38 3.81
CA GLN A 437 -12.03 14.87 5.19
C GLN A 437 -10.65 15.44 5.58
N GLY A 438 -10.13 16.35 4.77
CA GLY A 438 -8.80 16.94 4.94
C GLY A 438 -8.57 17.57 6.33
N ALA A 439 -9.58 18.23 6.90
CA ALA A 439 -9.49 18.81 8.24
C ALA A 439 -9.18 17.77 9.32
N LYS A 440 -9.84 16.59 9.29
CA LYS A 440 -9.56 15.49 10.23
C LYS A 440 -8.19 14.87 10.01
N ALA A 441 -7.74 14.79 8.74
CA ALA A 441 -6.39 14.32 8.43
C ALA A 441 -5.32 15.22 9.06
N LEU A 442 -5.50 16.55 9.03
CA LEU A 442 -4.61 17.52 9.68
C LEU A 442 -4.63 17.41 11.21
N GLU A 443 -5.80 17.17 11.80
CA GLU A 443 -5.95 16.91 13.23
C GLU A 443 -5.15 15.68 13.68
N LEU A 444 -5.30 14.57 12.93
CA LEU A 444 -4.54 13.33 13.17
C LEU A 444 -3.03 13.53 13.03
N PHE A 445 -2.60 14.31 12.07
CA PHE A 445 -1.19 14.63 11.94
C PHE A 445 -0.64 15.37 13.15
N ARG A 446 -1.40 16.32 13.72
CA ARG A 446 -1.03 16.99 14.97
C ARG A 446 -0.96 16.00 16.13
N GLN A 447 -1.94 15.08 16.24
CA GLN A 447 -1.92 14.06 17.28
C GLN A 447 -0.71 13.13 17.15
N MET A 448 -0.36 12.69 15.95
CA MET A 448 0.86 11.91 15.67
C MET A 448 2.12 12.61 16.17
N GLN A 449 2.21 13.92 15.96
CA GLN A 449 3.34 14.72 16.44
C GLN A 449 3.39 14.82 17.97
N LEU A 450 2.23 14.93 18.64
CA LEU A 450 2.13 14.90 20.10
C LEU A 450 2.58 13.55 20.68
N GLU A 451 2.28 12.44 19.99
CA GLU A 451 2.76 11.10 20.34
C GLU A 451 4.25 10.87 19.96
N ARG A 452 4.95 11.93 19.47
CA ARG A 452 6.37 11.92 19.07
C ARG A 452 6.72 10.88 17.99
N VAL A 453 5.78 10.48 17.17
CA VAL A 453 6.05 9.63 16.02
C VAL A 453 6.58 10.51 14.88
N LYS A 454 7.75 10.16 14.32
CA LYS A 454 8.34 10.93 13.24
C LYS A 454 7.61 10.67 11.92
N PRO A 455 7.15 11.71 11.21
CA PRO A 455 6.55 11.56 9.89
C PRO A 455 7.58 11.04 8.87
N ASP A 456 7.14 10.20 7.97
CA ASP A 456 7.86 9.77 6.78
C ASP A 456 7.43 10.60 5.54
N PRO A 457 8.11 10.47 4.39
CA PRO A 457 7.73 11.17 3.17
C PRO A 457 6.29 10.91 2.71
N VAL A 458 5.75 9.71 2.97
CA VAL A 458 4.37 9.34 2.59
C VAL A 458 3.35 10.16 3.38
N ILE A 459 3.59 10.33 4.67
CA ILE A 459 2.74 11.18 5.54
C ILE A 459 2.81 12.63 5.10
N PHE A 460 4.00 13.16 4.77
CA PHE A 460 4.10 14.52 4.27
C PHE A 460 3.30 14.74 2.99
N VAL A 461 3.37 13.82 2.02
CA VAL A 461 2.54 13.86 0.82
C VAL A 461 1.05 13.86 1.17
N ALA A 462 0.61 12.98 2.07
CA ALA A 462 -0.79 12.90 2.48
C ALA A 462 -1.29 14.19 3.14
N VAL A 463 -0.49 14.76 4.04
CA VAL A 463 -0.85 15.97 4.78
C VAL A 463 -0.83 17.21 3.88
N LEU A 464 0.09 17.30 2.90
CA LEU A 464 0.08 18.34 1.88
C LEU A 464 -1.18 18.25 1.00
N ASN A 465 -1.60 17.04 0.60
CA ASN A 465 -2.85 16.84 -0.12
C ASN A 465 -4.07 17.24 0.74
N ALA A 466 -4.03 17.00 2.06
CA ALA A 466 -5.04 17.49 2.99
C ALA A 466 -5.09 19.02 3.01
N CYS A 467 -3.94 19.71 3.13
CA CYS A 467 -3.87 21.17 3.07
C CYS A 467 -4.44 21.73 1.77
N ALA A 468 -4.09 21.09 0.64
CA ALA A 468 -4.58 21.45 -0.68
C ALA A 468 -6.12 21.32 -0.78
N SER A 469 -6.70 20.27 -0.20
CA SER A 469 -8.15 20.02 -0.25
C SER A 469 -8.97 21.00 0.57
N VAL A 470 -8.41 21.48 1.71
CA VAL A 470 -9.10 22.46 2.58
C VAL A 470 -8.57 23.88 2.40
N MET A 471 -7.71 24.12 1.41
CA MET A 471 -7.07 25.42 1.10
C MET A 471 -6.36 26.08 2.30
N ALA A 472 -5.76 25.24 3.18
CA ALA A 472 -5.11 25.66 4.40
C ALA A 472 -3.65 26.10 4.17
N LEU A 473 -3.43 27.24 3.51
CA LEU A 473 -2.11 27.77 3.17
C LEU A 473 -1.19 27.95 4.41
N PRO A 474 -1.64 28.53 5.54
CA PRO A 474 -0.78 28.71 6.72
C PRO A 474 -0.25 27.39 7.28
N GLU A 475 -1.10 26.34 7.30
CA GLU A 475 -0.73 25.01 7.76
C GLU A 475 0.25 24.36 6.77
N GLY A 476 -0.01 24.51 5.46
CA GLY A 476 0.91 24.03 4.40
C GLY A 476 2.30 24.63 4.50
N LYS A 477 2.43 25.91 4.85
CA LYS A 477 3.74 26.56 5.10
C LYS A 477 4.46 25.96 6.30
N ARG A 478 3.74 25.73 7.42
CA ARG A 478 4.34 25.08 8.60
C ARG A 478 4.83 23.65 8.30
N ILE A 479 4.08 22.90 7.51
CA ILE A 479 4.47 21.55 7.09
C ILE A 479 5.69 21.61 6.17
N HIS A 480 5.75 22.59 5.27
CA HIS A 480 6.94 22.82 4.44
C HIS A 480 8.20 23.06 5.27
N ASP A 481 8.13 23.91 6.31
CA ASP A 481 9.24 24.12 7.24
C ASP A 481 9.68 22.81 7.93
N GLN A 482 8.74 21.94 8.30
CA GLN A 482 9.03 20.64 8.89
C GLN A 482 9.68 19.68 7.87
N ILE A 483 9.25 19.70 6.62
CA ILE A 483 9.85 18.92 5.52
C ILE A 483 11.32 19.30 5.34
N ILE A 484 11.64 20.59 5.36
CA ILE A 484 13.02 21.11 5.30
C ILE A 484 13.83 20.61 6.51
N GLN A 485 13.29 20.72 7.73
CA GLN A 485 13.95 20.25 8.95
C GLN A 485 14.24 18.75 8.95
N ASN A 486 13.38 17.94 8.33
CA ASN A 486 13.55 16.48 8.19
C ASN A 486 14.41 16.08 6.97
N GLY A 487 14.86 17.03 6.15
CA GLY A 487 15.69 16.77 4.98
C GLY A 487 14.97 16.08 3.82
N CYS A 488 13.63 16.12 3.78
CA CYS A 488 12.80 15.45 2.77
C CYS A 488 12.43 16.35 1.57
N GLU A 489 12.89 17.61 1.53
CA GLU A 489 12.55 18.59 0.48
C GLU A 489 12.98 18.14 -0.92
N SER A 490 14.10 17.42 -1.01
CA SER A 490 14.64 16.91 -2.29
C SER A 490 13.93 15.66 -2.83
N GLU A 491 13.04 15.05 -2.04
CA GLU A 491 12.25 13.89 -2.48
C GLU A 491 11.23 14.32 -3.53
N ILE A 492 11.30 13.74 -4.71
CA ILE A 492 10.49 14.15 -5.89
C ILE A 492 8.98 14.16 -5.61
N PHE A 493 8.47 13.19 -4.84
CA PHE A 493 7.04 13.11 -4.51
C PHE A 493 6.63 14.19 -3.51
N VAL A 494 7.48 14.48 -2.51
CA VAL A 494 7.23 15.54 -1.53
C VAL A 494 7.27 16.91 -2.19
N ALA A 495 8.30 17.16 -3.00
CA ALA A 495 8.44 18.41 -3.76
C ALA A 495 7.25 18.63 -4.71
N SER A 496 6.82 17.61 -5.45
CA SER A 496 5.64 17.70 -6.34
C SER A 496 4.36 18.00 -5.56
N SER A 497 4.19 17.39 -4.38
CA SER A 497 3.03 17.66 -3.52
C SER A 497 3.06 19.05 -2.88
N LEU A 498 4.26 19.60 -2.60
CA LEU A 498 4.43 20.99 -2.18
C LEU A 498 3.99 21.96 -3.27
N VAL A 499 4.43 21.73 -4.52
CA VAL A 499 4.02 22.54 -5.68
C VAL A 499 2.50 22.49 -5.85
N ASP A 500 1.89 21.31 -5.79
CA ASP A 500 0.44 21.13 -5.92
C ASP A 500 -0.35 21.82 -4.80
N MET A 501 0.14 21.68 -3.54
CA MET A 501 -0.47 22.35 -2.38
C MET A 501 -0.45 23.87 -2.53
N TYR A 502 0.71 24.46 -2.86
CA TYR A 502 0.81 25.90 -3.04
C TYR A 502 -0.03 26.41 -4.21
N ALA A 503 -0.01 25.70 -5.35
CA ALA A 503 -0.81 26.03 -6.53
C ALA A 503 -2.33 25.98 -6.24
N LYS A 504 -2.80 24.94 -5.56
CA LYS A 504 -4.21 24.82 -5.17
C LYS A 504 -4.65 25.86 -4.15
N CYS A 505 -3.77 26.21 -3.21
CA CYS A 505 -4.03 27.28 -2.24
C CYS A 505 -3.87 28.71 -2.83
N GLY A 506 -3.63 28.86 -4.13
CA GLY A 506 -3.55 30.16 -4.81
C GLY A 506 -2.20 30.88 -4.63
N SER A 507 -1.21 30.25 -3.98
CA SER A 507 0.12 30.84 -3.80
C SER A 507 1.08 30.38 -4.91
N ILE A 508 0.84 30.86 -6.13
CA ILE A 508 1.56 30.41 -7.32
C ILE A 508 3.06 30.76 -7.28
N GLU A 509 3.44 31.84 -6.59
CA GLU A 509 4.84 32.26 -6.44
C GLU A 509 5.61 31.31 -5.52
N ASP A 510 5.02 30.87 -4.40
CA ASP A 510 5.64 29.87 -3.52
C ASP A 510 5.74 28.51 -4.25
N ALA A 511 4.70 28.12 -5.01
CA ALA A 511 4.74 26.94 -5.88
C ALA A 511 5.91 27.03 -6.86
N ARG A 512 6.10 28.17 -7.51
CA ARG A 512 7.18 28.41 -8.46
C ARG A 512 8.56 28.29 -7.82
N ARG A 513 8.75 28.85 -6.61
CA ARG A 513 10.03 28.76 -5.88
C ARG A 513 10.41 27.30 -5.59
N VAL A 514 9.45 26.46 -5.17
CA VAL A 514 9.71 25.03 -4.94
C VAL A 514 10.00 24.33 -6.26
N PHE A 515 9.20 24.59 -7.30
CA PHE A 515 9.35 23.98 -8.63
C PHE A 515 10.74 24.29 -9.25
N ASP A 516 11.22 25.53 -9.13
CA ASP A 516 12.51 25.94 -9.69
C ASP A 516 13.71 25.32 -8.95
N ARG A 517 13.54 24.94 -7.67
CA ARG A 517 14.57 24.23 -6.88
C ARG A 517 14.62 22.72 -7.13
N MET A 518 13.61 22.14 -7.78
CA MET A 518 13.59 20.71 -8.07
C MET A 518 14.70 20.35 -9.07
N CYS A 519 15.58 19.39 -8.70
CA CYS A 519 16.61 18.87 -9.59
C CYS A 519 16.03 18.08 -10.77
N THR A 520 14.94 17.33 -10.53
CA THR A 520 14.18 16.59 -11.53
C THR A 520 12.71 16.90 -11.35
N ARG A 521 12.04 17.23 -12.46
CA ARG A 521 10.62 17.60 -12.47
C ARG A 521 9.82 16.46 -13.09
N ASN A 522 8.89 15.86 -12.32
CA ASN A 522 7.99 14.85 -12.85
C ASN A 522 6.74 15.49 -13.44
N VAL A 523 5.94 14.71 -14.17
CA VAL A 523 4.70 15.16 -14.79
C VAL A 523 3.72 15.78 -13.79
N VAL A 524 3.70 15.29 -12.53
CA VAL A 524 2.80 15.83 -11.48
C VAL A 524 3.15 17.28 -11.12
N ALA A 525 4.44 17.59 -10.97
CA ALA A 525 4.87 18.96 -10.68
C ALA A 525 4.56 19.92 -11.83
N TRP A 526 4.75 19.50 -13.08
CA TRP A 526 4.38 20.27 -14.26
C TRP A 526 2.88 20.52 -14.31
N ASN A 527 2.05 19.48 -14.11
CA ASN A 527 0.60 19.59 -14.10
C ASN A 527 0.11 20.55 -13.02
N ALA A 528 0.71 20.47 -11.80
CA ALA A 528 0.37 21.38 -10.71
C ALA A 528 0.64 22.85 -11.07
N MET A 529 1.79 23.14 -11.72
CA MET A 529 2.14 24.47 -12.17
C MET A 529 1.21 24.97 -13.29
N ILE A 530 0.97 24.15 -14.32
CA ILE A 530 0.10 24.50 -15.47
C ILE A 530 -1.31 24.80 -14.95
N LEU A 531 -1.92 23.87 -14.20
CA LEU A 531 -3.27 24.04 -13.65
C LEU A 531 -3.36 25.20 -12.64
N GLY A 532 -2.30 25.41 -11.84
CA GLY A 532 -2.21 26.52 -10.91
C GLY A 532 -2.26 27.89 -11.63
N HIS A 533 -1.49 28.05 -12.70
CA HIS A 533 -1.52 29.27 -13.51
C HIS A 533 -2.86 29.48 -14.21
N VAL A 534 -3.49 28.40 -14.72
CA VAL A 534 -4.85 28.47 -15.31
C VAL A 534 -5.86 28.98 -14.28
N LYS A 535 -5.85 28.43 -13.06
CA LYS A 535 -6.76 28.86 -11.97
C LYS A 535 -6.55 30.31 -11.55
N CYS A 536 -5.34 30.83 -11.66
CA CYS A 536 -5.02 32.21 -11.40
C CYS A 536 -5.29 33.14 -12.60
N GLY A 537 -5.96 32.68 -13.66
CA GLY A 537 -6.24 33.46 -14.87
C GLY A 537 -5.01 33.77 -15.71
N GLN A 538 -3.92 33.08 -15.54
CA GLN A 538 -2.66 33.31 -16.24
C GLN A 538 -2.44 32.27 -17.36
N GLY A 539 -3.42 32.08 -18.23
CA GLY A 539 -3.45 31.06 -19.29
C GLY A 539 -2.21 31.08 -20.19
N GLN A 540 -1.72 32.28 -20.57
CA GLN A 540 -0.52 32.40 -21.40
C GLN A 540 0.74 31.83 -20.74
N LYS A 541 0.89 32.02 -19.43
CA LYS A 541 2.02 31.41 -18.69
C LYS A 541 1.90 29.90 -18.58
N ALA A 542 0.67 29.40 -18.45
CA ALA A 542 0.40 27.94 -18.45
C ALA A 542 0.80 27.30 -19.79
N LEU A 543 0.49 27.94 -20.94
CA LEU A 543 0.93 27.47 -22.26
C LEU A 543 2.45 27.49 -22.40
N THR A 544 3.13 28.55 -21.91
CA THR A 544 4.61 28.60 -21.91
C THR A 544 5.19 27.44 -21.10
N LEU A 545 4.61 27.12 -19.92
CA LEU A 545 5.05 25.99 -19.10
C LEU A 545 4.80 24.63 -19.79
N PHE A 546 3.70 24.49 -20.50
CA PHE A 546 3.43 23.29 -21.30
C PHE A 546 4.49 23.07 -22.38
N GLN A 547 4.86 24.14 -23.11
CA GLN A 547 5.94 24.10 -24.11
C GLN A 547 7.30 23.76 -23.46
N GLN A 548 7.61 24.35 -22.29
CA GLN A 548 8.85 24.08 -21.56
C GLN A 548 8.92 22.62 -21.10
N MET A 549 7.82 22.06 -20.59
CA MET A 549 7.73 20.65 -20.21
C MET A 549 8.12 19.72 -21.36
N GLN A 550 7.64 20.02 -22.57
CA GLN A 550 7.98 19.24 -23.77
C GLN A 550 9.44 19.39 -24.18
N GLN A 551 10.00 20.61 -24.08
CA GLN A 551 11.42 20.87 -24.34
C GLN A 551 12.34 20.14 -23.35
N GLU A 552 11.93 19.97 -22.10
CA GLU A 552 12.63 19.17 -21.08
C GLU A 552 12.44 17.64 -21.29
N GLY A 553 11.70 17.22 -22.34
CA GLY A 553 11.50 15.82 -22.69
C GLY A 553 10.53 15.06 -21.78
N VAL A 554 9.75 15.77 -20.93
CA VAL A 554 8.74 15.14 -20.08
C VAL A 554 7.48 14.90 -20.90
N GLN A 555 7.06 13.63 -20.99
CA GLN A 555 5.88 13.26 -21.77
C GLN A 555 4.60 13.74 -21.09
N PRO A 556 3.70 14.47 -21.83
CA PRO A 556 2.40 14.86 -21.33
C PRO A 556 1.51 13.65 -21.03
N ASP A 557 0.72 13.74 -19.98
CA ASP A 557 -0.37 12.81 -19.67
C ASP A 557 -1.74 13.47 -19.90
N ALA A 558 -2.83 12.72 -19.67
CA ALA A 558 -4.19 13.24 -19.85
C ALA A 558 -4.44 14.53 -19.03
N ALA A 559 -3.94 14.61 -17.80
CA ALA A 559 -4.08 15.80 -16.95
C ALA A 559 -3.31 17.02 -17.50
N THR A 560 -2.14 16.77 -18.12
CA THR A 560 -1.36 17.82 -18.81
C THR A 560 -2.16 18.40 -19.97
N PHE A 561 -2.75 17.53 -20.82
CA PHE A 561 -3.57 17.99 -21.96
C PHE A 561 -4.81 18.75 -21.51
N VAL A 562 -5.51 18.27 -20.48
CA VAL A 562 -6.63 19.01 -19.86
C VAL A 562 -6.19 20.41 -19.39
N GLY A 563 -5.03 20.50 -18.73
CA GLY A 563 -4.46 21.79 -18.30
C GLY A 563 -4.13 22.72 -19.47
N ALA A 564 -3.51 22.21 -20.53
CA ALA A 564 -3.18 22.97 -21.73
C ALA A 564 -4.44 23.45 -22.49
N LEU A 565 -5.46 22.59 -22.64
CA LEU A 565 -6.74 22.96 -23.26
C LEU A 565 -7.48 24.03 -22.45
N ASN A 566 -7.51 23.90 -21.12
CA ASN A 566 -8.10 24.92 -20.24
C ASN A 566 -7.33 26.25 -20.33
N ALA A 567 -6.00 26.20 -20.52
CA ALA A 567 -5.22 27.40 -20.78
C ALA A 567 -5.59 28.05 -22.10
N CYS A 568 -5.68 27.29 -23.22
CA CYS A 568 -6.12 27.77 -24.51
C CYS A 568 -7.53 28.41 -24.42
N ALA A 569 -8.44 27.70 -23.75
CA ALA A 569 -9.81 28.19 -23.53
C ALA A 569 -9.85 29.52 -22.75
N SER A 570 -8.98 29.70 -21.77
CA SER A 570 -8.93 30.92 -20.92
C SER A 570 -8.40 32.17 -21.65
N VAL A 571 -7.56 31.96 -22.68
CA VAL A 571 -7.00 33.07 -23.50
C VAL A 571 -7.60 33.14 -24.92
N VAL A 572 -8.60 32.28 -25.21
CA VAL A 572 -9.28 32.19 -26.51
C VAL A 572 -8.29 31.94 -27.67
N ALA A 573 -7.31 31.08 -27.43
CA ALA A 573 -6.22 30.76 -28.36
C ALA A 573 -6.59 29.52 -29.20
N LEU A 574 -7.30 29.73 -30.32
CA LEU A 574 -7.79 28.64 -31.18
C LEU A 574 -6.65 27.86 -31.86
N GLU A 575 -5.66 28.57 -32.42
CA GLU A 575 -4.56 27.95 -33.17
C GLU A 575 -3.72 27.03 -32.25
N GLU A 576 -3.39 27.50 -31.05
CA GLU A 576 -2.70 26.71 -30.04
C GLU A 576 -3.56 25.52 -29.59
N GLY A 577 -4.86 25.70 -29.43
CA GLY A 577 -5.81 24.63 -29.10
C GLY A 577 -5.85 23.54 -30.16
N GLN A 578 -5.84 23.88 -31.45
CA GLN A 578 -5.78 22.95 -32.57
C GLN A 578 -4.43 22.20 -32.59
N HIS A 579 -3.32 22.88 -32.23
CA HIS A 579 -2.02 22.24 -32.12
C HIS A 579 -2.00 21.22 -30.98
N VAL A 580 -2.56 21.56 -29.82
CA VAL A 580 -2.71 20.63 -28.69
C VAL A 580 -3.60 19.44 -29.07
N HIS A 581 -4.70 19.67 -29.80
CA HIS A 581 -5.57 18.59 -30.29
C HIS A 581 -4.82 17.60 -31.19
N LYS A 582 -3.98 18.10 -32.11
CA LYS A 582 -3.12 17.23 -32.94
C LYS A 582 -2.18 16.37 -32.08
N GLN A 583 -1.56 16.96 -31.06
CA GLN A 583 -0.68 16.21 -30.14
C GLN A 583 -1.46 15.14 -29.33
N ILE A 584 -2.71 15.42 -28.95
CA ILE A 584 -3.59 14.45 -28.28
C ILE A 584 -3.82 13.22 -29.17
N ILE A 585 -4.04 13.42 -30.46
CA ILE A 585 -4.21 12.34 -31.42
C ILE A 585 -2.91 11.55 -31.59
N GLU A 586 -1.78 12.23 -31.77
CA GLU A 586 -0.45 11.60 -31.93
C GLU A 586 -0.03 10.78 -30.69
N ASN A 587 -0.44 11.18 -29.48
CA ASN A 587 -0.14 10.48 -28.23
C ASN A 587 -1.23 9.46 -27.82
N GLY A 588 -2.30 9.30 -28.61
CA GLY A 588 -3.32 8.27 -28.37
C GLY A 588 -4.34 8.60 -27.26
N PHE A 589 -4.48 9.85 -26.82
CA PHE A 589 -5.43 10.28 -25.78
C PHE A 589 -6.82 10.65 -26.31
N GLN A 590 -7.10 10.46 -27.58
CA GLN A 590 -8.39 10.77 -28.21
C GLN A 590 -9.58 10.00 -27.63
N SER A 591 -9.34 8.86 -26.97
CA SER A 591 -10.38 8.05 -26.32
C SER A 591 -10.55 8.38 -24.82
N ASP A 592 -9.74 9.29 -24.28
CA ASP A 592 -9.88 9.72 -22.89
C ASP A 592 -11.04 10.73 -22.78
N ILE A 593 -12.03 10.39 -21.96
CA ILE A 593 -13.27 11.18 -21.83
C ILE A 593 -12.98 12.57 -21.26
N SER A 594 -12.05 12.71 -20.32
CA SER A 594 -11.70 14.01 -19.71
C SER A 594 -11.02 14.93 -20.71
N VAL A 595 -10.12 14.37 -21.52
CA VAL A 595 -9.44 15.12 -22.59
C VAL A 595 -10.43 15.56 -23.65
N SER A 596 -11.30 14.64 -24.14
CA SER A 596 -12.30 14.94 -25.15
C SER A 596 -13.32 15.99 -24.68
N SER A 597 -13.78 15.91 -23.43
CA SER A 597 -14.68 16.91 -22.84
C SER A 597 -14.00 18.29 -22.73
N SER A 598 -12.70 18.33 -22.39
CA SER A 598 -11.93 19.58 -22.34
C SER A 598 -11.65 20.15 -23.74
N LEU A 599 -11.52 19.28 -24.76
CA LEU A 599 -11.46 19.73 -26.17
C LEU A 599 -12.76 20.41 -26.61
N ILE A 600 -13.90 19.81 -26.27
CA ILE A 600 -15.23 20.43 -26.57
C ILE A 600 -15.34 21.80 -25.90
N ASP A 601 -14.98 21.91 -24.60
CA ASP A 601 -15.04 23.19 -23.86
C ASP A 601 -14.06 24.24 -24.46
N MET A 602 -12.84 23.78 -24.84
CA MET A 602 -11.87 24.67 -25.49
C MET A 602 -12.39 25.19 -26.83
N TYR A 603 -12.90 24.34 -27.72
CA TYR A 603 -13.46 24.77 -29.00
C TYR A 603 -14.70 25.66 -28.83
N ALA A 604 -15.55 25.31 -27.86
CA ALA A 604 -16.70 26.11 -27.49
C ALA A 604 -16.30 27.55 -27.11
N LYS A 605 -15.35 27.71 -26.20
CA LYS A 605 -14.86 29.02 -25.74
C LYS A 605 -14.09 29.80 -26.81
N CYS A 606 -13.44 29.08 -27.73
CA CYS A 606 -12.78 29.69 -28.88
C CYS A 606 -13.73 30.01 -30.08
N GLY A 607 -15.02 29.68 -29.97
CA GLY A 607 -16.03 30.02 -31.01
C GLY A 607 -16.15 29.03 -32.16
N SER A 608 -15.49 27.86 -32.07
CA SER A 608 -15.53 26.83 -33.13
C SER A 608 -16.51 25.70 -32.76
N ILE A 609 -17.80 25.93 -32.99
CA ILE A 609 -18.88 24.96 -32.69
C ILE A 609 -18.72 23.69 -33.53
N GLU A 610 -18.35 23.85 -34.81
CA GLU A 610 -18.18 22.72 -35.74
C GLU A 610 -17.08 21.76 -35.27
N ASP A 611 -15.93 22.27 -34.83
CA ASP A 611 -14.87 21.45 -34.29
C ASP A 611 -15.27 20.77 -32.96
N ALA A 612 -16.00 21.48 -32.08
CA ALA A 612 -16.54 20.90 -30.85
C ALA A 612 -17.49 19.72 -31.15
N GLN A 613 -18.37 19.89 -32.15
CA GLN A 613 -19.30 18.86 -32.59
C GLN A 613 -18.59 17.67 -33.23
N ASN A 614 -17.53 17.90 -34.02
CA ASN A 614 -16.71 16.84 -34.63
C ASN A 614 -16.03 16.00 -33.55
N VAL A 615 -15.48 16.62 -32.50
CA VAL A 615 -14.91 15.93 -31.36
C VAL A 615 -15.98 15.09 -30.65
N PHE A 616 -17.11 15.67 -30.33
CA PHE A 616 -18.22 14.98 -29.66
C PHE A 616 -18.71 13.76 -30.45
N ASN A 617 -18.92 13.92 -31.77
CA ASN A 617 -19.36 12.85 -32.66
C ASN A 617 -18.31 11.71 -32.78
N GLY A 618 -17.03 12.04 -32.67
CA GLY A 618 -15.91 11.08 -32.71
C GLY A 618 -15.72 10.29 -31.41
N MET A 619 -16.38 10.67 -30.32
CA MET A 619 -16.25 9.94 -29.05
C MET A 619 -16.91 8.56 -29.12
N ALA A 620 -16.17 7.50 -28.74
CA ALA A 620 -16.69 6.13 -28.69
C ALA A 620 -17.67 5.90 -27.52
N THR A 621 -17.42 6.58 -26.39
CA THR A 621 -18.30 6.58 -25.21
C THR A 621 -18.52 8.01 -24.76
N ARG A 622 -19.74 8.36 -24.44
CA ARG A 622 -20.14 9.69 -23.96
C ARG A 622 -20.67 9.56 -22.53
N ASN A 623 -20.30 10.49 -21.68
CA ASN A 623 -20.80 10.59 -20.31
C ASN A 623 -21.52 11.93 -20.10
N VAL A 624 -22.11 12.12 -18.91
CA VAL A 624 -22.81 13.37 -18.58
C VAL A 624 -21.93 14.61 -18.81
N VAL A 625 -20.61 14.53 -18.58
CA VAL A 625 -19.70 15.69 -18.74
C VAL A 625 -19.55 16.09 -20.19
N SER A 626 -19.40 15.14 -21.13
CA SER A 626 -19.29 15.43 -22.56
C SER A 626 -20.59 15.99 -23.14
N TRP A 627 -21.73 15.44 -22.74
CA TRP A 627 -23.05 15.97 -23.11
C TRP A 627 -23.24 17.38 -22.59
N THR A 628 -22.95 17.65 -21.33
CA THR A 628 -23.08 18.98 -20.70
C THR A 628 -22.13 20.00 -21.34
N ALA A 629 -20.91 19.59 -21.73
CA ALA A 629 -19.99 20.46 -22.45
C ALA A 629 -20.55 20.90 -23.80
N MET A 630 -21.19 20.00 -24.58
CA MET A 630 -21.87 20.38 -25.84
C MET A 630 -23.10 21.25 -25.62
N LEU A 631 -23.94 20.97 -24.62
CA LEU A 631 -25.06 21.82 -24.25
C LEU A 631 -24.57 23.24 -23.90
N GLY A 632 -23.49 23.35 -23.12
CA GLY A 632 -22.85 24.62 -22.78
C GLY A 632 -22.28 25.34 -24.01
N CYS A 633 -21.71 24.60 -24.97
CA CYS A 633 -21.26 25.14 -26.25
C CYS A 633 -22.42 25.81 -27.00
N TYR A 634 -23.52 25.12 -27.22
CA TYR A 634 -24.70 25.67 -27.88
C TYR A 634 -25.29 26.84 -27.11
N ALA A 635 -25.34 26.76 -25.78
CA ALA A 635 -25.84 27.84 -24.93
C ALA A 635 -25.03 29.14 -25.12
N MET A 636 -23.68 29.04 -25.06
CA MET A 636 -22.81 30.23 -25.22
C MET A 636 -22.97 30.91 -26.58
N HIS A 637 -23.30 30.16 -27.62
CA HIS A 637 -23.42 30.68 -28.98
C HIS A 637 -24.88 30.97 -29.43
N GLY A 638 -25.84 30.84 -28.51
CA GLY A 638 -27.24 31.15 -28.78
C GLY A 638 -27.99 30.15 -29.66
N HIS A 639 -27.45 28.96 -29.83
CA HIS A 639 -28.03 27.83 -30.56
C HIS A 639 -28.99 27.01 -29.68
N GLY A 640 -30.01 27.66 -29.13
CA GLY A 640 -30.90 27.02 -28.16
C GLY A 640 -31.69 25.83 -28.71
N LYS A 641 -32.13 25.88 -29.98
CA LYS A 641 -32.89 24.78 -30.60
C LYS A 641 -32.02 23.53 -30.74
N GLU A 642 -30.75 23.70 -31.13
CA GLU A 642 -29.78 22.64 -31.25
C GLU A 642 -29.44 22.07 -29.86
N ALA A 643 -29.33 22.90 -28.80
CA ALA A 643 -29.18 22.47 -27.44
C ALA A 643 -30.35 21.60 -26.97
N LEU A 644 -31.61 22.02 -27.27
CA LEU A 644 -32.77 21.21 -26.91
C LEU A 644 -32.77 19.85 -27.61
N GLY A 645 -32.45 19.81 -28.93
CA GLY A 645 -32.32 18.55 -29.66
C GLY A 645 -31.25 17.63 -29.10
N HIS A 646 -30.12 18.20 -28.66
CA HIS A 646 -29.05 17.42 -27.98
C HIS A 646 -29.46 16.90 -26.59
N PHE A 647 -30.22 17.68 -25.84
CA PHE A 647 -30.76 17.24 -24.57
C PHE A 647 -31.78 16.11 -24.76
N GLU A 648 -32.65 16.17 -25.79
CA GLU A 648 -33.58 15.08 -26.14
C GLU A 648 -32.82 13.79 -26.51
N GLN A 649 -31.73 13.93 -27.26
CA GLN A 649 -30.86 12.77 -27.59
C GLN A 649 -30.17 12.20 -26.34
N MET A 650 -29.68 13.03 -25.40
CA MET A 650 -29.15 12.62 -24.13
C MET A 650 -30.15 11.80 -23.29
N CYS A 651 -31.44 12.22 -23.30
CA CYS A 651 -32.53 11.49 -22.69
C CYS A 651 -32.75 10.10 -23.32
N GLN A 652 -32.67 10.01 -24.65
CA GLN A 652 -32.84 8.74 -25.40
C GLN A 652 -31.72 7.78 -25.15
N GLU A 653 -30.49 8.25 -24.86
CA GLU A 653 -29.33 7.44 -24.48
C GLU A 653 -29.33 7.07 -22.99
N GLU A 654 -30.40 7.37 -22.24
CA GLU A 654 -30.56 7.04 -20.79
C GLU A 654 -29.41 7.52 -19.91
N VAL A 655 -28.76 8.63 -20.25
CA VAL A 655 -27.64 9.17 -19.45
C VAL A 655 -28.22 9.86 -18.22
N GLU A 656 -27.70 9.47 -17.02
CA GLU A 656 -28.09 10.16 -15.78
C GLU A 656 -27.67 11.61 -15.81
N MET A 657 -28.63 12.52 -15.64
CA MET A 657 -28.43 13.96 -15.66
C MET A 657 -28.05 14.48 -14.28
N ASP A 658 -27.26 15.52 -14.25
CA ASP A 658 -26.85 16.19 -13.02
C ASP A 658 -27.34 17.66 -12.98
N GLN A 659 -27.06 18.35 -11.88
CA GLN A 659 -27.40 19.76 -11.71
C GLN A 659 -26.77 20.64 -12.79
N VAL A 660 -25.55 20.34 -13.25
CA VAL A 660 -24.83 21.15 -14.25
C VAL A 660 -25.46 21.01 -15.62
N THR A 661 -26.00 19.85 -15.96
CA THR A 661 -26.77 19.62 -17.21
C THR A 661 -27.95 20.56 -17.29
N PHE A 662 -28.73 20.70 -16.22
CA PHE A 662 -29.90 21.61 -16.21
C PHE A 662 -29.49 23.10 -16.20
N VAL A 663 -28.39 23.48 -15.57
CA VAL A 663 -27.84 24.84 -15.68
C VAL A 663 -27.49 25.15 -17.13
N ALA A 664 -26.81 24.25 -17.85
CA ALA A 664 -26.47 24.43 -19.25
C ALA A 664 -27.71 24.53 -20.14
N LEU A 665 -28.71 23.68 -19.91
CA LEU A 665 -29.97 23.67 -20.65
C LEU A 665 -30.77 24.96 -20.42
N LEU A 666 -30.96 25.39 -19.18
CA LEU A 666 -31.65 26.63 -18.83
C LEU A 666 -30.93 27.88 -19.35
N SER A 667 -29.60 27.86 -19.35
CA SER A 667 -28.77 28.89 -19.96
C SER A 667 -28.99 28.95 -21.49
N ALA A 668 -29.11 27.80 -22.15
CA ALA A 668 -29.44 27.74 -23.58
C ALA A 668 -30.84 28.33 -23.86
N CYS A 669 -31.83 27.99 -23.03
CA CYS A 669 -33.15 28.59 -23.10
C CYS A 669 -33.09 30.11 -22.91
N SER A 670 -32.30 30.60 -21.94
CA SER A 670 -32.14 32.03 -21.68
C SER A 670 -31.55 32.79 -22.88
N HIS A 671 -30.48 32.26 -23.46
CA HIS A 671 -29.84 32.90 -24.62
C HIS A 671 -30.70 32.88 -25.89
N ALA A 672 -31.57 31.86 -26.02
CA ALA A 672 -32.48 31.73 -27.16
C ALA A 672 -33.87 32.40 -26.94
N GLY A 673 -34.14 32.87 -25.72
CA GLY A 673 -35.44 33.48 -25.38
C GLY A 673 -36.60 32.48 -25.30
N LEU A 674 -36.33 31.22 -25.04
CA LEU A 674 -37.31 30.12 -25.01
C LEU A 674 -37.94 29.99 -23.61
N VAL A 675 -38.90 30.88 -23.30
CA VAL A 675 -39.47 30.99 -21.94
C VAL A 675 -40.29 29.75 -21.54
N ASP A 676 -41.16 29.29 -22.43
CA ASP A 676 -42.05 28.14 -22.15
C ASP A 676 -41.25 26.85 -21.95
N GLU A 677 -40.23 26.63 -22.79
CA GLU A 677 -39.32 25.50 -22.66
C GLU A 677 -38.50 25.58 -21.35
N GLY A 678 -38.02 26.78 -21.00
CA GLY A 678 -37.30 27.01 -19.75
C GLY A 678 -38.13 26.62 -18.52
N TRP A 679 -39.41 27.04 -18.47
CA TRP A 679 -40.32 26.62 -17.40
C TRP A 679 -40.54 25.11 -17.38
N ARG A 680 -40.81 24.49 -18.52
CA ARG A 680 -41.00 23.04 -18.63
C ARG A 680 -39.81 22.26 -18.12
N TYR A 681 -38.58 22.68 -18.46
CA TYR A 681 -37.37 21.99 -18.01
C TYR A 681 -37.04 22.25 -16.53
N PHE A 682 -37.28 23.47 -16.03
CA PHE A 682 -37.12 23.77 -14.61
C PHE A 682 -38.05 22.92 -13.73
N GLU A 683 -39.31 22.74 -14.13
CA GLU A 683 -40.26 21.87 -13.42
C GLU A 683 -39.88 20.39 -13.54
N SER A 684 -39.47 19.92 -14.73
CA SER A 684 -39.11 18.54 -14.98
C SER A 684 -37.89 18.11 -14.14
N MET A 685 -36.98 19.02 -13.86
CA MET A 685 -35.80 18.76 -13.03
C MET A 685 -36.17 18.18 -11.64
N GLY A 686 -37.16 18.78 -10.99
CA GLY A 686 -37.66 18.32 -9.69
C GLY A 686 -38.56 17.09 -9.78
N LEU A 687 -39.53 17.13 -10.71
CA LEU A 687 -40.61 16.13 -10.81
C LEU A 687 -40.16 14.81 -11.45
N VAL A 688 -39.30 14.87 -12.46
CA VAL A 688 -38.89 13.69 -13.25
C VAL A 688 -37.52 13.19 -12.80
N HIS A 689 -36.56 14.08 -12.57
CA HIS A 689 -35.18 13.74 -12.33
C HIS A 689 -34.77 13.79 -10.85
N SER A 690 -35.68 14.21 -9.94
CA SER A 690 -35.41 14.31 -8.48
C SER A 690 -34.22 15.21 -8.14
N ILE A 691 -33.90 16.19 -8.99
CA ILE A 691 -32.80 17.13 -8.81
C ILE A 691 -33.33 18.40 -8.12
N SER A 692 -32.73 18.76 -6.99
CA SER A 692 -33.08 19.99 -6.26
C SER A 692 -32.55 21.22 -6.97
N ALA A 693 -33.37 22.26 -7.12
CA ALA A 693 -32.96 23.51 -7.72
C ALA A 693 -31.93 24.25 -6.86
N THR A 694 -30.81 24.64 -7.46
CA THR A 694 -29.75 25.43 -6.84
C THR A 694 -29.86 26.92 -7.25
N VAL A 695 -29.01 27.76 -6.62
CA VAL A 695 -28.93 29.20 -6.93
C VAL A 695 -28.68 29.46 -8.40
N GLU A 696 -27.88 28.61 -9.05
CA GLU A 696 -27.52 28.70 -10.46
C GLU A 696 -28.73 28.49 -11.38
N HIS A 697 -29.57 27.50 -11.07
CA HIS A 697 -30.82 27.26 -11.81
C HIS A 697 -31.78 28.46 -11.73
N TYR A 698 -31.97 29.02 -10.52
CA TYR A 698 -32.76 30.22 -10.33
C TYR A 698 -32.16 31.42 -11.08
N ALA A 699 -30.83 31.56 -11.09
CA ALA A 699 -30.18 32.65 -11.84
C ALA A 699 -30.41 32.54 -13.35
N CYS A 700 -30.35 31.30 -13.92
CA CYS A 700 -30.66 31.10 -15.33
C CYS A 700 -32.13 31.43 -15.66
N MET A 701 -33.09 31.04 -14.81
CA MET A 701 -34.51 31.37 -15.03
C MET A 701 -34.77 32.86 -14.91
N VAL A 702 -34.16 33.53 -13.93
CA VAL A 702 -34.27 34.99 -13.79
C VAL A 702 -33.65 35.74 -14.98
N ASP A 703 -32.50 35.23 -15.51
CA ASP A 703 -31.92 35.80 -16.74
C ASP A 703 -32.83 35.57 -17.97
N LEU A 704 -33.45 34.37 -18.07
CA LEU A 704 -34.39 34.05 -19.13
C LEU A 704 -35.61 34.99 -19.10
N LEU A 705 -36.29 35.09 -17.95
CA LEU A 705 -37.46 35.99 -17.79
C LEU A 705 -37.06 37.45 -17.98
N GLY A 706 -35.91 37.83 -17.46
CA GLY A 706 -35.36 39.17 -17.61
C GLY A 706 -35.07 39.55 -19.07
N ARG A 707 -34.47 38.67 -19.86
CA ARG A 707 -34.22 38.90 -21.29
C ARG A 707 -35.53 38.98 -22.11
N ALA A 708 -36.52 38.18 -21.71
CA ALA A 708 -37.84 38.21 -22.33
C ALA A 708 -38.71 39.45 -21.97
N GLY A 709 -38.24 40.26 -21.01
CA GLY A 709 -38.97 41.45 -20.54
C GLY A 709 -39.99 41.20 -19.45
N HIS A 710 -40.09 39.96 -18.93
CA HIS A 710 -41.01 39.55 -17.83
C HIS A 710 -40.43 39.91 -16.45
N LEU A 711 -40.10 41.21 -16.24
CA LEU A 711 -39.36 41.67 -15.06
C LEU A 711 -40.10 41.42 -13.73
N GLN A 712 -41.42 41.62 -13.72
CA GLN A 712 -42.21 41.39 -12.51
C GLN A 712 -42.28 39.90 -12.15
N GLU A 713 -42.50 39.08 -13.18
CA GLU A 713 -42.51 37.62 -12.99
C GLU A 713 -41.15 37.10 -12.48
N ALA A 714 -40.03 37.67 -12.95
CA ALA A 714 -38.70 37.37 -12.48
C ALA A 714 -38.47 37.75 -10.99
N GLU A 715 -38.96 38.92 -10.55
CA GLU A 715 -38.90 39.32 -9.14
C GLU A 715 -39.80 38.45 -8.27
N ASP A 716 -41.00 38.12 -8.71
CA ASP A 716 -41.91 37.23 -8.01
C ASP A 716 -41.31 35.82 -7.89
N PHE A 717 -40.65 35.32 -8.96
CA PHE A 717 -39.97 34.05 -8.95
C PHE A 717 -38.78 34.00 -7.93
N ILE A 718 -37.99 35.06 -7.82
CA ILE A 718 -36.95 35.18 -6.80
C ILE A 718 -37.55 35.07 -5.38
N ASN A 719 -38.74 35.67 -5.17
CA ASN A 719 -39.38 35.61 -3.87
C ASN A 719 -39.95 34.22 -3.52
N THR A 720 -40.07 33.28 -4.50
CA THR A 720 -40.46 31.87 -4.25
C THR A 720 -39.31 30.98 -3.84
N MET A 721 -38.06 31.46 -3.88
CA MET A 721 -36.89 30.67 -3.53
C MET A 721 -36.94 30.17 -2.07
N SER A 722 -36.65 28.89 -1.85
CA SER A 722 -36.62 28.27 -0.51
C SER A 722 -35.42 28.71 0.33
N PHE A 723 -34.48 29.43 -0.20
CA PHE A 723 -33.26 29.93 0.43
C PHE A 723 -33.05 31.43 0.08
N LYS A 724 -32.14 32.11 0.82
CA LYS A 724 -31.85 33.52 0.58
C LYS A 724 -31.23 33.73 -0.82
N PRO A 725 -31.80 34.60 -1.68
CA PRO A 725 -31.23 34.89 -2.97
C PRO A 725 -29.82 35.46 -2.88
N SER A 726 -28.92 34.93 -3.69
CA SER A 726 -27.51 35.40 -3.75
C SER A 726 -27.40 36.70 -4.58
N ALA A 727 -26.26 37.38 -4.46
CA ALA A 727 -25.97 38.56 -5.27
C ALA A 727 -25.98 38.28 -6.78
N SER A 728 -25.71 37.04 -7.23
CA SER A 728 -25.76 36.64 -8.65
C SER A 728 -27.15 36.69 -9.23
N VAL A 729 -28.17 36.23 -8.51
CA VAL A 729 -29.58 36.23 -8.92
C VAL A 729 -30.08 37.67 -9.07
N TRP A 730 -29.82 38.51 -8.06
CA TRP A 730 -30.22 39.93 -8.12
C TRP A 730 -29.48 40.73 -9.22
N ARG A 731 -28.20 40.36 -9.51
CA ARG A 731 -27.44 40.95 -10.61
C ARG A 731 -28.06 40.63 -11.98
N ALA A 732 -28.52 39.40 -12.20
CA ALA A 732 -29.21 39.02 -13.42
C ALA A 732 -30.43 39.89 -13.64
N LEU A 733 -31.28 40.10 -12.60
CA LEU A 733 -32.47 40.96 -12.70
C LEU A 733 -32.10 42.45 -12.87
N LEU A 734 -31.05 42.94 -12.22
CA LEU A 734 -30.56 44.30 -12.40
C LEU A 734 -30.09 44.56 -13.85
N CYS A 735 -29.38 43.59 -14.45
CA CYS A 735 -29.01 43.63 -15.86
C CYS A 735 -30.24 43.66 -16.80
N ALA A 736 -31.25 42.88 -16.46
CA ALA A 736 -32.51 42.90 -17.19
C ALA A 736 -33.23 44.26 -17.10
N CYS A 737 -33.31 44.86 -15.91
CA CYS A 737 -33.85 46.19 -15.69
C CYS A 737 -33.10 47.26 -16.52
N ARG A 738 -31.79 47.16 -16.61
CA ARG A 738 -30.96 48.00 -17.45
C ARG A 738 -31.33 47.87 -18.94
N ASN A 739 -31.45 46.62 -19.43
CA ASN A 739 -31.73 46.36 -20.83
C ASN A 739 -33.12 46.84 -21.26
N HIS A 740 -34.12 46.81 -20.37
CA HIS A 740 -35.48 47.21 -20.61
C HIS A 740 -35.81 48.62 -20.08
N GLY A 741 -34.84 49.35 -19.54
CA GLY A 741 -35.01 50.72 -19.07
C GLY A 741 -35.95 50.90 -17.86
N ASN A 742 -36.13 49.83 -17.05
CA ASN A 742 -36.99 49.88 -15.85
C ASN A 742 -36.24 50.46 -14.66
N MET A 743 -36.35 51.76 -14.45
CA MET A 743 -35.62 52.50 -13.42
C MET A 743 -36.11 52.19 -12.01
N GLU A 744 -37.44 52.13 -11.81
CA GLU A 744 -38.01 51.95 -10.48
C GLU A 744 -37.61 50.60 -9.85
N MET A 745 -37.73 49.53 -10.62
CA MET A 745 -37.27 48.18 -10.18
C MET A 745 -35.74 48.11 -10.05
N GLY A 746 -34.99 48.74 -10.99
CA GLY A 746 -33.52 48.78 -10.94
C GLY A 746 -33.00 49.42 -9.66
N GLU A 747 -33.57 50.56 -9.20
CA GLU A 747 -33.19 51.19 -7.92
C GLU A 747 -33.51 50.30 -6.71
N SER A 748 -34.66 49.66 -6.71
CA SER A 748 -35.06 48.74 -5.64
C SER A 748 -34.08 47.58 -5.52
N ILE A 749 -33.71 46.96 -6.66
CA ILE A 749 -32.77 45.80 -6.71
C ILE A 749 -31.36 46.23 -6.33
N ALA A 750 -30.92 47.40 -6.79
CA ALA A 750 -29.59 47.89 -6.44
C ALA A 750 -29.44 48.16 -4.93
N LYS A 751 -30.50 48.67 -4.25
CA LYS A 751 -30.50 48.79 -2.78
C LYS A 751 -30.36 47.42 -2.10
N LYS A 752 -31.05 46.38 -2.61
CA LYS A 752 -30.95 44.99 -2.10
C LYS A 752 -29.54 44.44 -2.31
N LEU A 753 -28.93 44.69 -3.48
CA LEU A 753 -27.56 44.24 -3.78
C LEU A 753 -26.50 44.94 -2.95
N LEU A 754 -26.60 46.26 -2.75
CA LEU A 754 -25.68 47.02 -1.87
C LEU A 754 -25.75 46.58 -0.43
N ALA A 755 -26.89 46.10 0.03
CA ALA A 755 -27.00 45.48 1.37
C ALA A 755 -26.30 44.10 1.47
N LEU A 756 -26.19 43.38 0.34
CA LEU A 756 -25.55 42.06 0.26
C LEU A 756 -24.03 42.14 -0.02
N ASP A 757 -23.60 43.14 -0.79
CA ASP A 757 -22.22 43.34 -1.28
C ASP A 757 -21.83 44.84 -1.24
N PRO A 758 -21.55 45.37 -0.01
CA PRO A 758 -21.35 46.80 0.21
C PRO A 758 -19.99 47.31 -0.31
N GLY A 759 -19.71 47.37 -1.52
CA GLY A 759 -18.42 47.84 -2.07
C GLY A 759 -18.20 47.49 -3.52
N ASN A 760 -19.18 46.89 -4.13
CA ASN A 760 -19.10 46.45 -5.52
C ASN A 760 -19.44 47.61 -6.50
N ALA A 761 -18.39 48.23 -7.07
CA ALA A 761 -18.52 49.35 -8.01
C ALA A 761 -19.36 49.02 -9.28
N THR A 762 -19.54 47.74 -9.60
CA THR A 762 -20.35 47.33 -10.76
C THR A 762 -21.84 47.59 -10.59
N ILE A 763 -22.31 47.63 -9.33
CA ILE A 763 -23.70 47.96 -9.01
C ILE A 763 -23.98 49.43 -9.32
N ASP A 764 -23.07 50.31 -8.85
CA ASP A 764 -23.15 51.77 -9.07
C ASP A 764 -23.07 52.09 -10.59
N LEU A 765 -22.21 51.39 -11.33
CA LEU A 765 -22.08 51.52 -12.76
C LEU A 765 -23.36 51.08 -13.50
N SER A 766 -23.98 49.98 -13.04
CA SER A 766 -25.24 49.48 -13.63
C SER A 766 -26.39 50.45 -13.40
N LEU A 767 -26.49 51.04 -12.20
CA LEU A 767 -27.46 52.11 -11.90
C LEU A 767 -27.23 53.36 -12.75
N SER A 768 -25.99 53.84 -12.85
CA SER A 768 -25.63 54.98 -13.68
C SER A 768 -26.03 54.79 -15.15
N ASN A 769 -25.82 53.55 -15.65
CA ASN A 769 -26.25 53.21 -17.02
C ASN A 769 -27.79 53.18 -17.19
N ILE A 770 -28.56 52.78 -16.16
CA ILE A 770 -30.02 52.81 -16.17
C ILE A 770 -30.48 54.26 -16.22
N TYR A 771 -29.90 55.17 -15.42
CA TYR A 771 -30.20 56.59 -15.41
C TYR A 771 -29.87 57.27 -16.76
N ALA A 772 -28.71 56.92 -17.32
CA ALA A 772 -28.30 57.43 -18.64
C ALA A 772 -29.27 56.97 -19.75
N ALA A 773 -29.70 55.73 -19.75
CA ALA A 773 -30.64 55.17 -20.74
C ALA A 773 -32.03 55.78 -20.64
N THR A 774 -32.48 56.27 -19.49
CA THR A 774 -33.79 56.89 -19.26
C THR A 774 -33.76 58.38 -19.36
N GLY A 775 -32.64 59.03 -19.74
CA GLY A 775 -32.54 60.49 -20.00
C GLY A 775 -32.47 61.38 -18.76
N LYS A 776 -32.29 60.79 -17.57
CA LYS A 776 -32.15 61.50 -16.28
C LYS A 776 -30.70 61.67 -15.89
N CYS A 777 -29.89 62.34 -16.71
CA CYS A 777 -28.45 62.50 -16.45
C CYS A 777 -28.09 63.27 -15.16
N GLU A 778 -29.01 64.08 -14.61
CA GLU A 778 -28.76 64.85 -13.39
C GLU A 778 -28.64 63.99 -12.12
N LEU A 779 -29.33 62.84 -12.08
CA LEU A 779 -29.24 61.90 -10.94
C LEU A 779 -28.01 61.05 -10.94
N SER A 780 -27.29 60.97 -12.06
CA SER A 780 -26.01 60.19 -12.15
C SER A 780 -24.84 60.89 -11.45
N ALA A 781 -24.89 62.23 -11.36
CA ALA A 781 -23.84 63.04 -10.70
C ALA A 781 -23.97 62.99 -9.16
N ASP A 782 -25.21 62.97 -8.64
CA ASP A 782 -25.44 62.95 -7.18
C ASP A 782 -25.09 61.56 -6.54
N SER A 783 -25.11 60.44 -7.29
CA SER A 783 -24.74 59.12 -6.76
C SER A 783 -23.22 58.88 -6.65
N GLN A 784 -22.39 59.69 -7.33
CA GLN A 784 -20.94 59.59 -7.33
C GLN A 784 -20.24 60.47 -6.28
N GLN A 785 -20.87 61.63 -5.86
CA GLN A 785 -20.25 62.57 -4.94
C GLN A 785 -19.94 62.06 -3.50
N PRO A 786 -20.74 61.22 -2.83
CA PRO A 786 -20.40 60.83 -1.45
C PRO A 786 -19.31 59.82 -1.29
N ARG A 787 -18.83 59.16 -2.37
CA ARG A 787 -17.79 58.07 -2.28
C ARG A 787 -16.42 58.50 -2.77
N LEU A 788 -16.29 59.47 -3.65
CA LEU A 788 -14.97 60.06 -3.98
C LEU A 788 -14.33 60.76 -2.80
N GLU A 789 -15.13 61.33 -1.89
CA GLU A 789 -14.62 61.96 -0.64
C GLU A 789 -14.18 60.95 0.47
N ARG A 790 -14.52 59.63 0.33
CA ARG A 790 -14.02 58.60 1.27
C ARG A 790 -12.83 57.81 0.70
N ALA A 791 -12.43 58.03 -0.54
CA ALA A 791 -11.32 57.32 -1.20
C ALA A 791 -10.07 58.26 -1.38
N LEU A 792 -10.20 59.53 -1.02
CA LEU A 792 -9.10 60.47 -0.76
C LEU A 792 -8.89 60.60 0.76
#